data_1c4ef6fd9c75f432dc8664d758dc1a89
#
_entry.id   1c4ef6fd9c75f432dc8664d758dc1a89
#
_cell.length_a   1.000
_cell.length_b   1.000
_cell.length_c   1.000
_cell.angle_alpha   90.00
_cell.angle_beta   90.00
_cell.angle_gamma   90.00
#
_symmetry.space_group_name_H-M   'P 1'
#
loop_
_entity.id
_entity.type
_entity.pdbx_description
1 polymer ?
#
loop_
_entity_poly.entity_id
_entity_poly.type
_entity_poly.pdbx_seq_one_letter_code
_entity_poly.pdbx_strand_id
1 'polypeptide(L)'
;MLKLILIGWIAGIALMGHNLAFINATWWVWLALAMIIFAIGFYKKRQTAVRQPLSIYLILISSSCALFCAGYHFADQALQQRLQFRETQTQPFEAIIYIKKIDELSDNGHKQIAEVLNRYDQPVNWFLYLKKNKDQFDLSSSLKLGSYYKVYGTIKPAHSYAVSGAFDQEKWFLQQNVMSAFSVKQIELLSDDEVYKLGYQQHLKQQKSITAKFLLNVEMMRLSFRLKLQTSKYQNKGLMLALLTGDESLLSDEIKQQFQLLGISHLLAISGPHVLIFALMLTWLLQKVIQRYCPQLYLWQPRQVVLLFPFIGCVLLYVAFVGFEIPAIRTLLTVCIVGFFLLVRQSIRPFALLVYSASLLLIFDPFSILSAAFWLSYGACFILLRIYQTIAKLPQDQPMTYVQKGYFAIKLLVESQWKIFVALLPLVLIFFQQISLFAPLTNLIAIPFLSMIVIPLDILAACLSFIIPILGTLLFYINDVCLSVLLWILSFLQQASPALYGVSCTPLMMVSLIVGLIILFLPHGTLPKAWSLIGFLPILLGFKAQPTVLNILDVGQGQAIFLQHPEQTLMIDTGGSYDETKFSIGERVVIPFLRQQGVRELDHVMLSHLDQDHSGAFPKIQNAFAIEQVQSNEYRSTMQFKDNFSLCQQGQQWTYTNLKIEVLSPRTEDLALANNQQNEQSCVIYLTFSNAQPYQHFLIMGDAGWETEYKLLQQYPDLKVDVLVLGHHGSKHSSAYDFLAILRPKLAIASAGFDNRYGHPSLELQQRLKTLNIPLLTTVNAGTISFIFDQGQVQLKQQRQQVKWLLQQK
;
A
#
# COMPACT_ATOMS: atom_id res chain seq x y z
N MET A 1 14.91 28.90 -8.14
CA MET A 1 16.01 28.20 -7.46
C MET A 1 15.52 27.36 -6.29
N LEU A 2 14.87 27.95 -5.26
CA LEU A 2 14.43 27.21 -4.05
C LEU A 2 13.63 25.93 -4.35
N LYS A 3 12.66 25.95 -5.28
CA LYS A 3 11.87 24.76 -5.64
C LYS A 3 12.70 23.57 -6.14
N LEU A 4 13.82 23.81 -6.86
CA LEU A 4 14.69 22.73 -7.33
C LEU A 4 15.51 22.13 -6.19
N ILE A 5 15.93 22.96 -5.26
CA ILE A 5 16.66 22.54 -4.05
C ILE A 5 15.75 21.70 -3.15
N LEU A 6 14.49 22.10 -2.98
CA LEU A 6 13.49 21.35 -2.17
C LEU A 6 13.08 20.00 -2.81
N ILE A 7 13.23 19.81 -4.11
CA ILE A 7 13.08 18.50 -4.73
C ILE A 7 14.11 17.51 -4.15
N GLY A 8 15.34 17.96 -3.88
CA GLY A 8 16.35 17.16 -3.18
C GLY A 8 15.85 16.70 -1.80
N TRP A 9 15.25 17.60 -1.01
CA TRP A 9 14.62 17.29 0.28
C TRP A 9 13.56 16.17 0.18
N ILE A 10 12.62 16.35 -0.75
CA ILE A 10 11.56 15.35 -0.99
C ILE A 10 12.15 14.01 -1.43
N ALA A 11 13.13 14.03 -2.34
CA ALA A 11 13.79 12.81 -2.83
C ALA A 11 14.57 12.08 -1.71
N GLY A 12 15.23 12.82 -0.81
CA GLY A 12 15.91 12.24 0.35
C GLY A 12 14.94 11.52 1.28
N ILE A 13 13.80 12.15 1.61
CA ILE A 13 12.75 11.53 2.44
C ILE A 13 12.12 10.32 1.73
N ALA A 14 11.98 10.35 0.40
CA ALA A 14 11.39 9.25 -0.36
C ALA A 14 12.18 7.93 -0.25
N LEU A 15 13.46 7.99 0.12
CA LEU A 15 14.30 6.82 0.36
C LEU A 15 14.29 6.35 1.82
N MET A 16 13.35 6.85 2.64
CA MET A 16 13.16 6.39 4.02
C MET A 16 13.12 4.86 4.10
N GLY A 17 13.83 4.31 5.08
CA GLY A 17 13.82 2.87 5.39
C GLY A 17 14.63 1.99 4.45
N HIS A 18 15.08 2.48 3.30
CA HIS A 18 16.01 1.72 2.46
C HIS A 18 17.42 1.76 3.07
N ASN A 19 18.10 0.62 3.03
CA ASN A 19 19.45 0.52 3.58
C ASN A 19 20.47 1.09 2.59
N LEU A 20 20.69 2.38 2.64
CA LEU A 20 21.72 3.06 1.87
C LEU A 20 23.00 3.15 2.73
N ALA A 21 23.68 2.01 2.93
CA ALA A 21 24.86 1.91 3.79
C ALA A 21 25.91 2.99 3.49
N PHE A 22 26.07 3.32 2.22
CA PHE A 22 26.97 4.37 1.75
C PHE A 22 26.58 5.78 2.26
N ILE A 23 25.29 6.12 2.28
CA ILE A 23 24.81 7.42 2.78
C ILE A 23 24.78 7.42 4.31
N ASN A 24 24.42 6.32 4.96
CA ASN A 24 24.38 6.22 6.42
C ASN A 24 25.75 6.43 7.07
N ALA A 25 26.79 5.84 6.46
CA ALA A 25 28.16 5.95 7.02
C ALA A 25 28.85 7.27 6.66
N THR A 26 28.48 7.91 5.55
CA THR A 26 29.27 9.01 4.96
C THR A 26 28.46 10.26 4.66
N TRP A 27 27.21 10.38 5.14
CA TRP A 27 26.34 11.50 4.82
C TRP A 27 26.96 12.87 5.20
N TRP A 28 27.73 12.96 6.28
CA TRP A 28 28.47 14.16 6.66
C TRP A 28 29.53 14.53 5.64
N VAL A 29 30.19 13.53 5.04
CA VAL A 29 31.18 13.72 3.97
C VAL A 29 30.49 14.28 2.73
N TRP A 30 29.31 13.74 2.37
CA TRP A 30 28.52 14.23 1.23
C TRP A 30 27.98 15.64 1.47
N LEU A 31 27.54 15.91 2.70
CA LEU A 31 27.12 17.26 3.09
C LEU A 31 28.30 18.25 3.01
N ALA A 32 29.45 17.88 3.54
CA ALA A 32 30.68 18.70 3.47
C ALA A 32 31.11 18.95 2.02
N LEU A 33 31.11 17.89 1.17
CA LEU A 33 31.42 18.00 -0.25
C LEU A 33 30.43 18.93 -0.98
N ALA A 34 29.15 18.80 -0.71
CA ALA A 34 28.12 19.66 -1.25
C ALA A 34 28.31 21.13 -0.82
N MET A 35 28.69 21.37 0.45
CA MET A 35 29.02 22.71 0.96
C MET A 35 30.27 23.30 0.32
N ILE A 36 31.32 22.49 0.08
CA ILE A 36 32.55 22.93 -0.62
C ILE A 36 32.21 23.34 -2.06
N ILE A 37 31.45 22.50 -2.79
CA ILE A 37 31.02 22.81 -4.16
C ILE A 37 30.15 24.08 -4.19
N PHE A 38 29.28 24.26 -3.19
CA PHE A 38 28.47 25.47 -3.03
C PHE A 38 29.37 26.69 -2.81
N ALA A 39 30.37 26.61 -1.92
CA ALA A 39 31.31 27.68 -1.64
C ALA A 39 32.12 28.07 -2.88
N ILE A 40 32.60 27.10 -3.65
CA ILE A 40 33.31 27.33 -4.92
C ILE A 40 32.40 28.04 -5.93
N GLY A 41 31.17 27.57 -6.08
CA GLY A 41 30.18 28.16 -6.97
C GLY A 41 29.82 29.61 -6.56
N PHE A 42 29.68 29.84 -5.25
CA PHE A 42 29.41 31.17 -4.70
C PHE A 42 30.59 32.13 -4.89
N TYR A 43 31.81 31.67 -4.64
CA TYR A 43 33.04 32.43 -4.83
C TYR A 43 33.20 32.84 -6.30
N LYS A 44 33.06 31.93 -7.25
CA LYS A 44 33.11 32.21 -8.68
C LYS A 44 32.03 33.23 -9.12
N LYS A 45 30.82 33.14 -8.54
CA LYS A 45 29.74 34.10 -8.82
C LYS A 45 30.07 35.53 -8.35
N ARG A 46 30.83 35.65 -7.25
CA ARG A 46 31.19 36.94 -6.66
C ARG A 46 32.31 37.64 -7.44
N GLN A 47 33.22 36.89 -8.07
CA GLN A 47 34.36 37.44 -8.81
C GLN A 47 34.03 37.93 -10.22
N THR A 48 32.91 37.47 -10.83
CA THR A 48 32.56 37.84 -12.21
C THR A 48 31.33 38.73 -12.24
N ALA A 49 31.45 39.90 -12.84
CA ALA A 49 30.32 40.82 -13.07
C ALA A 49 29.27 40.24 -14.03
N VAL A 50 29.65 39.24 -14.85
CA VAL A 50 28.79 38.52 -15.78
C VAL A 50 28.31 37.24 -15.07
N ARG A 51 26.99 37.04 -14.97
CA ARG A 51 26.35 35.81 -14.42
C ARG A 51 26.78 34.59 -15.23
N GLN A 52 27.78 33.84 -14.79
CA GLN A 52 28.14 32.60 -15.44
C GLN A 52 27.08 31.53 -15.10
N PRO A 53 26.39 30.93 -16.10
CA PRO A 53 25.36 29.91 -15.86
C PRO A 53 25.91 28.72 -15.07
N LEU A 54 27.17 28.32 -15.28
CA LEU A 54 27.83 27.23 -14.62
C LEU A 54 27.86 27.37 -13.08
N SER A 55 28.17 28.58 -12.56
CA SER A 55 28.21 28.78 -11.09
C SER A 55 26.81 28.66 -10.45
N ILE A 56 25.78 29.06 -11.16
CA ILE A 56 24.39 28.93 -10.72
C ILE A 56 23.97 27.44 -10.66
N TYR A 57 24.32 26.67 -11.70
CA TYR A 57 24.05 25.23 -11.72
C TYR A 57 24.82 24.49 -10.61
N LEU A 58 26.08 24.81 -10.39
CA LEU A 58 26.85 24.19 -9.29
C LEU A 58 26.22 24.49 -7.92
N ILE A 59 25.79 25.73 -7.66
CA ILE A 59 25.09 26.09 -6.43
C ILE A 59 23.77 25.30 -6.28
N LEU A 60 23.00 25.19 -7.37
CA LEU A 60 21.73 24.46 -7.36
C LEU A 60 21.92 22.96 -7.08
N ILE A 61 22.86 22.32 -7.78
CA ILE A 61 23.13 20.89 -7.63
C ILE A 61 23.65 20.60 -6.21
N SER A 62 24.65 21.36 -5.72
CA SER A 62 25.21 21.15 -4.39
C SER A 62 24.18 21.37 -3.28
N SER A 63 23.36 22.43 -3.38
CA SER A 63 22.29 22.67 -2.41
C SER A 63 21.20 21.59 -2.46
N SER A 64 20.88 21.07 -3.64
CA SER A 64 19.92 19.96 -3.79
C SER A 64 20.47 18.66 -3.20
N CYS A 65 21.76 18.36 -3.42
CA CYS A 65 22.42 17.19 -2.79
C CYS A 65 22.50 17.33 -1.27
N ALA A 66 22.81 18.51 -0.75
CA ALA A 66 22.85 18.77 0.69
C ALA A 66 21.46 18.53 1.33
N LEU A 67 20.39 19.09 0.71
CA LEU A 67 19.03 18.84 1.20
C LEU A 67 18.55 17.41 1.01
N PHE A 68 19.03 16.69 0.00
CA PHE A 68 18.78 15.27 -0.16
C PHE A 68 19.34 14.46 1.03
N CYS A 69 20.63 14.69 1.39
CA CYS A 69 21.24 14.03 2.54
C CYS A 69 20.54 14.41 3.85
N ALA A 70 20.21 15.68 4.03
CA ALA A 70 19.49 16.16 5.20
C ALA A 70 18.08 15.55 5.30
N GLY A 71 17.34 15.46 4.19
CA GLY A 71 16.01 14.85 4.14
C GLY A 71 16.04 13.34 4.45
N TYR A 72 17.01 12.63 3.89
CA TYR A 72 17.21 11.20 4.19
C TYR A 72 17.51 10.98 5.68
N HIS A 73 18.44 11.75 6.25
CA HIS A 73 18.80 11.62 7.66
C HIS A 73 17.63 11.99 8.59
N PHE A 74 16.91 13.07 8.31
CA PHE A 74 15.71 13.46 9.05
C PHE A 74 14.66 12.34 9.05
N ALA A 75 14.40 11.75 7.89
CA ALA A 75 13.44 10.66 7.74
C ALA A 75 13.91 9.38 8.45
N ASP A 76 15.21 9.05 8.38
CA ASP A 76 15.78 7.87 9.06
C ASP A 76 15.72 8.02 10.58
N GLN A 77 16.04 9.21 11.13
CA GLN A 77 15.87 9.49 12.55
C GLN A 77 14.41 9.36 13.01
N ALA A 78 13.49 9.95 12.26
CA ALA A 78 12.06 9.83 12.58
C ALA A 78 11.60 8.36 12.56
N LEU A 79 12.08 7.56 11.60
CA LEU A 79 11.81 6.13 11.52
C LEU A 79 12.35 5.39 12.74
N GLN A 80 13.63 5.61 13.10
CA GLN A 80 14.24 4.95 14.27
C GLN A 80 13.51 5.30 15.55
N GLN A 81 13.15 6.58 15.77
CA GLN A 81 12.38 7.02 16.93
C GLN A 81 11.01 6.31 16.98
N ARG A 82 10.33 6.14 15.85
CA ARG A 82 9.02 5.46 15.82
C ARG A 82 9.15 3.96 16.07
N LEU A 83 10.19 3.31 15.53
CA LEU A 83 10.43 1.88 15.69
C LEU A 83 10.79 1.48 17.13
N GLN A 84 11.29 2.40 17.98
CA GLN A 84 11.58 2.12 19.40
C GLN A 84 10.35 1.70 20.20
N PHE A 85 9.17 2.15 19.79
CA PHE A 85 7.89 1.85 20.46
C PHE A 85 7.16 0.66 19.85
N ARG A 86 7.80 -0.06 18.94
CA ARG A 86 7.21 -1.20 18.26
C ARG A 86 7.37 -2.47 19.10
N GLU A 87 6.28 -3.19 19.29
CA GLU A 87 6.33 -4.51 19.90
C GLU A 87 6.92 -5.55 18.94
N THR A 88 7.63 -6.50 19.51
CA THR A 88 8.34 -7.54 18.73
C THR A 88 7.85 -8.95 19.03
N GLN A 89 7.12 -9.15 20.12
CA GLN A 89 6.66 -10.46 20.57
C GLN A 89 5.17 -10.45 20.89
N THR A 90 4.51 -11.57 20.62
CA THR A 90 3.14 -11.83 21.03
C THR A 90 3.11 -12.18 22.52
N GLN A 91 2.36 -11.41 23.33
CA GLN A 91 2.27 -11.64 24.77
C GLN A 91 0.93 -11.17 25.34
N PRO A 92 0.42 -11.80 26.40
CA PRO A 92 -0.72 -11.29 27.13
C PRO A 92 -0.34 -9.99 27.82
N PHE A 93 -1.25 -9.01 27.82
CA PHE A 93 -1.02 -7.70 28.43
C PHE A 93 -2.32 -7.05 28.91
N GLU A 94 -2.20 -6.27 29.99
CA GLU A 94 -3.26 -5.41 30.51
C GLU A 94 -2.95 -3.96 30.15
N ALA A 95 -3.72 -3.39 29.22
CA ALA A 95 -3.52 -2.04 28.74
C ALA A 95 -4.54 -1.05 29.31
N ILE A 96 -4.08 0.17 29.62
CA ILE A 96 -4.94 1.32 29.88
C ILE A 96 -4.99 2.14 28.62
N ILE A 97 -6.18 2.29 28.06
CA ILE A 97 -6.38 2.91 26.75
C ILE A 97 -7.31 4.12 26.82
N TYR A 98 -7.09 5.06 25.92
CA TYR A 98 -7.95 6.20 25.68
C TYR A 98 -8.45 6.24 24.25
N ILE A 99 -9.74 6.50 24.04
CA ILE A 99 -10.38 6.45 22.73
C ILE A 99 -10.56 7.86 22.16
N LYS A 100 -9.79 8.17 21.09
CA LYS A 100 -9.83 9.48 20.41
C LYS A 100 -10.60 9.50 19.10
N LYS A 101 -10.60 8.38 18.37
CA LYS A 101 -11.15 8.27 17.01
C LYS A 101 -12.32 7.31 16.97
N ILE A 102 -13.20 7.48 16.00
CA ILE A 102 -14.26 6.52 15.69
C ILE A 102 -13.68 5.18 15.27
N ASP A 103 -14.41 4.11 15.49
CA ASP A 103 -14.06 2.74 15.08
C ASP A 103 -14.34 2.51 13.59
N GLU A 104 -13.70 1.48 13.05
CA GLU A 104 -14.02 0.90 11.75
C GLU A 104 -14.89 -0.34 11.97
N LEU A 105 -16.07 -0.37 11.34
CA LEU A 105 -16.96 -1.52 11.38
C LEU A 105 -16.48 -2.58 10.39
N SER A 106 -16.50 -3.84 10.80
CA SER A 106 -16.27 -4.98 9.93
C SER A 106 -17.20 -6.14 10.30
N ASP A 107 -17.42 -7.09 9.39
CA ASP A 107 -18.33 -8.23 9.60
C ASP A 107 -17.94 -9.08 10.82
N ASN A 108 -16.65 -9.12 11.16
CA ASN A 108 -16.10 -9.94 12.23
C ASN A 108 -15.92 -9.18 13.57
N GLY A 109 -16.36 -7.92 13.65
CA GLY A 109 -16.21 -7.09 14.85
C GLY A 109 -15.79 -5.66 14.54
N HIS A 110 -15.27 -4.97 15.55
CA HIS A 110 -14.84 -3.59 15.46
C HIS A 110 -13.31 -3.50 15.48
N LYS A 111 -12.79 -2.56 14.72
CA LYS A 111 -11.37 -2.20 14.70
C LYS A 111 -11.24 -0.75 15.13
N GLN A 112 -10.33 -0.45 16.03
CA GLN A 112 -10.22 0.90 16.57
C GLN A 112 -8.78 1.26 16.92
N ILE A 113 -8.36 2.48 16.55
CA ILE A 113 -7.08 3.01 17.02
C ILE A 113 -7.31 3.64 18.40
N ALA A 114 -6.56 3.15 19.39
CA ALA A 114 -6.58 3.66 20.76
C ALA A 114 -5.19 4.09 21.21
N GLU A 115 -5.13 5.08 22.08
CA GLU A 115 -3.91 5.55 22.72
C GLU A 115 -3.68 4.75 24.00
N VAL A 116 -2.54 4.06 24.10
CA VAL A 116 -2.14 3.23 25.24
C VAL A 116 -1.22 4.03 26.14
N LEU A 117 -1.50 4.03 27.47
CA LEU A 117 -0.84 4.89 28.43
C LEU A 117 0.20 4.18 29.30
N ASN A 118 0.05 2.86 29.53
CA ASN A 118 0.82 2.11 30.51
C ASN A 118 1.90 1.20 29.94
N ARG A 119 2.30 1.40 28.70
CA ARG A 119 3.32 0.55 28.06
C ARG A 119 4.68 1.20 27.95
N TYR A 120 4.72 2.49 27.66
CA TYR A 120 5.94 3.29 27.50
C TYR A 120 5.81 4.59 28.29
N ASP A 121 6.91 5.34 28.43
CA ASP A 121 6.91 6.64 29.12
C ASP A 121 6.05 7.70 28.43
N GLN A 122 5.68 7.46 27.18
CA GLN A 122 4.77 8.31 26.42
C GLN A 122 3.61 7.48 25.83
N PRO A 123 2.44 8.10 25.62
CA PRO A 123 1.31 7.42 25.00
C PRO A 123 1.62 6.98 23.56
N VAL A 124 1.25 5.76 23.21
CA VAL A 124 1.43 5.17 21.87
C VAL A 124 0.09 4.66 21.34
N ASN A 125 -0.05 4.67 20.02
CA ASN A 125 -1.29 4.16 19.41
C ASN A 125 -1.16 2.67 19.09
N TRP A 126 -2.19 1.93 19.46
CA TRP A 126 -2.37 0.53 19.06
C TRP A 126 -3.66 0.35 18.26
N PHE A 127 -3.67 -0.69 17.43
CA PHE A 127 -4.81 -1.09 16.63
C PHE A 127 -5.57 -2.21 17.35
N LEU A 128 -6.72 -1.87 17.94
CA LEU A 128 -7.54 -2.80 18.71
C LEU A 128 -8.43 -3.63 17.80
N TYR A 129 -8.46 -4.93 18.03
CA TYR A 129 -9.42 -5.87 17.46
C TYR A 129 -10.43 -6.31 18.51
N LEU A 130 -11.67 -5.91 18.34
CA LEU A 130 -12.81 -6.27 19.19
C LEU A 130 -13.64 -7.31 18.44
N LYS A 131 -13.48 -8.59 18.80
CA LYS A 131 -14.23 -9.68 18.16
C LYS A 131 -15.67 -9.72 18.65
N LYS A 132 -16.61 -10.04 17.75
CA LYS A 132 -18.00 -10.28 18.06
C LYS A 132 -18.12 -11.70 18.69
N ASN A 133 -18.21 -11.80 20.01
CA ASN A 133 -18.45 -13.07 20.69
C ASN A 133 -19.96 -13.32 20.86
N LYS A 134 -20.42 -14.55 20.55
CA LYS A 134 -21.83 -14.94 20.67
C LYS A 134 -22.31 -15.09 22.12
N ASP A 135 -21.40 -15.29 23.10
CA ASP A 135 -21.76 -15.76 24.43
C ASP A 135 -21.32 -14.91 25.63
N GLN A 136 -20.58 -13.82 25.46
CA GLN A 136 -20.16 -12.99 26.59
C GLN A 136 -20.04 -11.52 26.19
N PHE A 137 -20.80 -10.68 26.89
CA PHE A 137 -20.83 -9.21 26.75
C PHE A 137 -21.02 -8.77 25.29
N ASP A 138 -22.02 -7.98 25.06
CA ASP A 138 -22.25 -7.34 23.76
C ASP A 138 -21.08 -6.34 23.49
N LEU A 139 -19.90 -6.87 23.16
CA LEU A 139 -18.73 -6.12 22.67
C LEU A 139 -19.05 -5.42 21.32
N SER A 140 -20.29 -5.57 20.85
CA SER A 140 -20.81 -4.92 19.64
C SER A 140 -21.13 -3.44 19.86
N SER A 141 -21.12 -2.92 21.10
CA SER A 141 -21.22 -1.49 21.34
C SER A 141 -19.85 -0.84 21.11
N SER A 142 -19.77 0.09 20.17
CA SER A 142 -18.60 0.94 19.94
C SER A 142 -18.12 1.56 21.26
N LEU A 143 -16.81 1.56 21.48
CA LEU A 143 -16.22 2.20 22.65
C LEU A 143 -16.54 3.71 22.65
N LYS A 144 -16.92 4.25 23.80
CA LYS A 144 -17.28 5.67 23.89
C LYS A 144 -16.06 6.55 23.63
N LEU A 145 -16.20 7.48 22.70
CA LEU A 145 -15.20 8.51 22.43
C LEU A 145 -14.94 9.35 23.69
N GLY A 146 -13.68 9.68 23.93
CA GLY A 146 -13.26 10.49 25.08
C GLY A 146 -13.22 9.72 26.40
N SER A 147 -13.37 8.41 26.40
CA SER A 147 -13.38 7.57 27.61
C SER A 147 -12.12 6.73 27.73
N TYR A 148 -11.81 6.39 28.98
CA TYR A 148 -10.69 5.52 29.35
C TYR A 148 -11.21 4.11 29.61
N TYR A 149 -10.42 3.13 29.23
CA TYR A 149 -10.73 1.72 29.45
C TYR A 149 -9.49 0.98 29.92
N LYS A 150 -9.71 0.01 30.78
CA LYS A 150 -8.77 -1.03 31.14
C LYS A 150 -9.11 -2.25 30.28
N VAL A 151 -8.17 -2.70 29.48
CA VAL A 151 -8.39 -3.82 28.56
C VAL A 151 -7.36 -4.91 28.82
N TYR A 152 -7.83 -6.15 28.88
CA TYR A 152 -6.99 -7.33 28.94
C TYR A 152 -7.05 -8.05 27.60
N GLY A 153 -5.89 -8.49 27.11
CA GLY A 153 -5.83 -9.16 25.81
C GLY A 153 -4.43 -9.62 25.42
N THR A 154 -4.19 -9.70 24.14
CA THR A 154 -2.91 -10.16 23.59
C THR A 154 -2.36 -9.11 22.62
N ILE A 155 -1.13 -8.64 22.93
CA ILE A 155 -0.35 -7.82 21.99
C ILE A 155 0.02 -8.70 20.80
N LYS A 156 -0.14 -8.15 19.59
CA LYS A 156 0.32 -8.76 18.34
C LYS A 156 1.22 -7.78 17.62
N PRO A 157 2.49 -8.10 17.43
CA PRO A 157 3.38 -7.29 16.63
C PRO A 157 2.80 -7.04 15.24
N ALA A 158 3.08 -5.89 14.67
CA ALA A 158 2.85 -5.70 13.25
C ALA A 158 3.82 -6.63 12.50
N HIS A 159 3.29 -7.55 11.74
CA HIS A 159 4.05 -8.46 10.90
C HIS A 159 3.31 -8.64 9.57
N SER A 160 3.95 -8.25 8.48
CA SER A 160 3.40 -8.41 7.14
C SER A 160 4.06 -9.57 6.41
N TYR A 161 3.39 -10.05 5.38
CA TYR A 161 4.03 -10.87 4.36
C TYR A 161 5.11 -10.03 3.67
N ALA A 162 6.37 -10.37 3.93
CA ALA A 162 7.50 -9.64 3.36
C ALA A 162 7.79 -10.11 1.93
N VAL A 163 6.85 -9.84 1.04
CA VAL A 163 6.86 -10.20 -0.38
C VAL A 163 6.78 -8.94 -1.21
N SER A 164 7.67 -8.85 -2.18
CA SER A 164 7.70 -7.71 -3.11
C SER A 164 6.39 -7.62 -3.91
N GLY A 165 5.80 -6.45 -3.99
CA GLY A 165 4.50 -6.23 -4.66
C GLY A 165 3.26 -6.49 -3.79
N ALA A 166 3.38 -7.21 -2.68
CA ALA A 166 2.30 -7.42 -1.74
C ALA A 166 2.04 -6.18 -0.86
N PHE A 167 0.87 -6.13 -0.23
CA PHE A 167 0.54 -5.07 0.72
C PHE A 167 1.39 -5.17 1.99
N ASP A 168 2.15 -4.12 2.26
CA ASP A 168 3.01 -4.03 3.45
C ASP A 168 2.24 -3.43 4.63
N GLN A 169 1.73 -4.28 5.52
CA GLN A 169 0.99 -3.88 6.71
C GLN A 169 1.89 -3.14 7.72
N GLU A 170 3.16 -3.50 7.82
CA GLU A 170 4.11 -2.85 8.73
C GLU A 170 4.35 -1.40 8.30
N LYS A 171 4.51 -1.17 7.00
CA LYS A 171 4.56 0.15 6.39
C LYS A 171 3.29 0.96 6.65
N TRP A 172 2.12 0.33 6.50
CA TRP A 172 0.82 0.98 6.74
C TRP A 172 0.65 1.37 8.22
N PHE A 173 1.05 0.51 9.16
CA PHE A 173 1.03 0.83 10.59
C PHE A 173 1.91 2.05 10.90
N LEU A 174 3.11 2.12 10.32
CA LEU A 174 3.97 3.29 10.46
C LEU A 174 3.32 4.58 9.94
N GLN A 175 2.64 4.53 8.80
CA GLN A 175 1.90 5.68 8.25
C GLN A 175 0.80 6.16 9.20
N GLN A 176 0.06 5.22 9.81
CA GLN A 176 -1.02 5.52 10.75
C GLN A 176 -0.52 5.86 12.17
N ASN A 177 0.79 5.89 12.38
CA ASN A 177 1.39 6.04 13.71
C ASN A 177 0.89 4.99 14.71
N VAL A 178 0.75 3.74 14.27
CA VAL A 178 0.32 2.59 15.06
C VAL A 178 1.53 1.70 15.31
N MET A 179 1.75 1.31 16.58
CA MET A 179 2.96 0.58 16.95
C MET A 179 2.74 -0.93 17.01
N SER A 180 1.52 -1.36 17.32
CA SER A 180 1.16 -2.79 17.44
C SER A 180 -0.33 -2.99 17.28
N ALA A 181 -0.73 -4.23 17.00
CA ALA A 181 -2.11 -4.67 17.12
C ALA A 181 -2.36 -5.25 18.52
N PHE A 182 -3.62 -5.21 18.98
CA PHE A 182 -4.03 -5.75 20.26
C PHE A 182 -5.40 -6.44 20.14
N SER A 183 -5.43 -7.71 20.45
CA SER A 183 -6.67 -8.50 20.45
C SER A 183 -7.30 -8.44 21.83
N VAL A 184 -8.40 -7.72 21.97
CA VAL A 184 -9.10 -7.51 23.23
C VAL A 184 -9.89 -8.76 23.61
N LYS A 185 -9.75 -9.21 24.86
CA LYS A 185 -10.52 -10.30 25.47
C LYS A 185 -11.51 -9.82 26.52
N GLN A 186 -11.10 -8.83 27.34
CA GLN A 186 -11.92 -8.23 28.39
C GLN A 186 -11.74 -6.72 28.37
N ILE A 187 -12.79 -5.99 28.80
CA ILE A 187 -12.81 -4.55 28.80
C ILE A 187 -13.59 -4.03 30.00
N GLU A 188 -13.07 -3.00 30.64
CA GLU A 188 -13.64 -2.31 31.79
C GLU A 188 -13.56 -0.81 31.58
N LEU A 189 -14.64 -0.07 31.82
CA LEU A 189 -14.65 1.39 31.71
C LEU A 189 -14.03 1.99 33.00
N LEU A 190 -13.08 2.90 32.81
CA LEU A 190 -12.45 3.64 33.91
C LEU A 190 -13.04 5.04 34.03
N SER A 191 -13.29 5.47 35.27
CA SER A 191 -13.64 6.85 35.60
C SER A 191 -12.40 7.77 35.59
N ASP A 192 -12.61 9.07 35.45
CA ASP A 192 -11.53 10.07 35.51
C ASP A 192 -10.76 10.00 36.87
N ASP A 193 -11.48 9.67 37.97
CA ASP A 193 -10.88 9.54 39.30
C ASP A 193 -9.96 8.32 39.42
N GLU A 194 -10.33 7.19 38.79
CA GLU A 194 -9.49 6.00 38.74
C GLU A 194 -8.24 6.25 37.90
N VAL A 195 -8.39 6.89 36.75
CA VAL A 195 -7.27 7.28 35.88
C VAL A 195 -6.32 8.24 36.61
N TYR A 196 -6.87 9.16 37.42
CA TYR A 196 -6.08 10.06 38.26
C TYR A 196 -5.29 9.29 39.33
N LYS A 197 -5.92 8.33 40.02
CA LYS A 197 -5.25 7.46 41.01
C LYS A 197 -4.16 6.57 40.41
N LEU A 198 -4.33 6.15 39.15
CA LEU A 198 -3.33 5.38 38.39
C LEU A 198 -2.13 6.22 37.94
N GLY A 199 -2.10 7.53 38.17
CA GLY A 199 -0.96 8.39 37.91
C GLY A 199 -0.99 9.12 36.54
N TYR A 200 -2.07 9.01 35.74
CA TYR A 200 -2.17 9.63 34.42
C TYR A 200 -2.76 11.04 34.42
N GLN A 201 -2.47 11.83 35.47
CA GLN A 201 -2.97 13.19 35.67
C GLN A 201 -2.60 14.14 34.54
N GLN A 202 -1.37 14.02 34.02
CA GLN A 202 -0.88 14.84 32.92
C GLN A 202 -1.67 14.60 31.64
N HIS A 203 -1.99 13.34 31.33
CA HIS A 203 -2.80 12.97 30.19
C HIS A 203 -4.24 13.52 30.30
N LEU A 204 -4.86 13.40 31.48
CA LEU A 204 -6.18 13.99 31.76
C LEU A 204 -6.18 15.50 31.51
N LYS A 205 -5.14 16.24 31.97
CA LYS A 205 -5.00 17.68 31.70
C LYS A 205 -4.85 17.98 30.21
N GLN A 206 -4.07 17.20 29.48
CA GLN A 206 -3.91 17.36 28.03
C GLN A 206 -5.23 17.16 27.28
N GLN A 207 -6.02 16.15 27.64
CA GLN A 207 -7.33 15.89 27.00
C GLN A 207 -8.37 16.96 27.35
N LYS A 208 -8.21 17.70 28.46
CA LYS A 208 -9.06 18.86 28.81
C LYS A 208 -8.67 20.16 28.10
N SER A 209 -7.58 20.18 27.30
CA SER A 209 -7.17 21.33 26.47
C SER A 209 -8.22 21.70 25.42
N ILE A 210 -8.24 22.96 25.00
CA ILE A 210 -9.18 23.48 24.00
C ILE A 210 -9.03 22.70 22.67
N THR A 211 -7.79 22.44 22.24
CA THR A 211 -7.50 21.71 20.99
C THR A 211 -7.97 20.26 21.04
N ALA A 212 -7.70 19.55 22.15
CA ALA A 212 -8.14 18.16 22.31
C ALA A 212 -9.66 18.05 22.35
N LYS A 213 -10.34 18.94 23.10
CA LYS A 213 -11.80 19.01 23.15
C LYS A 213 -12.41 19.32 21.79
N PHE A 214 -11.80 20.24 21.02
CA PHE A 214 -12.26 20.57 19.67
C PHE A 214 -12.18 19.32 18.75
N LEU A 215 -11.05 18.63 18.73
CA LEU A 215 -10.87 17.41 17.92
C LEU A 215 -11.82 16.29 18.35
N LEU A 216 -12.00 16.10 19.65
CA LEU A 216 -12.96 15.11 20.16
C LEU A 216 -14.40 15.45 19.75
N ASN A 217 -14.80 16.72 19.82
CA ASN A 217 -16.12 17.16 19.37
C ASN A 217 -16.33 16.93 17.87
N VAL A 218 -15.29 17.12 17.05
CA VAL A 218 -15.34 16.81 15.63
C VAL A 218 -15.56 15.30 15.42
N GLU A 219 -14.85 14.44 16.14
CA GLU A 219 -15.06 12.98 16.05
C GLU A 219 -16.46 12.56 16.55
N MET A 220 -16.97 13.17 17.64
CA MET A 220 -18.35 12.94 18.10
C MET A 220 -19.39 13.39 17.04
N MET A 221 -19.13 14.48 16.34
CA MET A 221 -19.99 14.93 15.24
C MET A 221 -19.96 13.94 14.07
N ARG A 222 -18.79 13.39 13.67
CA ARG A 222 -18.67 12.33 12.66
C ARG A 222 -19.46 11.09 13.08
N LEU A 223 -19.33 10.64 14.33
CA LEU A 223 -20.09 9.52 14.87
C LEU A 223 -21.59 9.77 14.82
N SER A 224 -22.05 11.00 15.15
CA SER A 224 -23.48 11.36 15.10
C SER A 224 -24.05 11.26 13.68
N PHE A 225 -23.28 11.67 12.66
CA PHE A 225 -23.65 11.47 11.26
C PHE A 225 -23.73 9.99 10.88
N ARG A 226 -22.73 9.19 11.29
CA ARG A 226 -22.76 7.73 11.05
C ARG A 226 -24.04 7.12 11.62
N LEU A 227 -24.34 7.37 12.89
CA LEU A 227 -25.52 6.82 13.57
C LEU A 227 -26.84 7.29 12.90
N LYS A 228 -26.91 8.57 12.53
CA LYS A 228 -28.08 9.12 11.83
C LYS A 228 -28.31 8.46 10.47
N LEU A 229 -27.26 8.27 9.67
CA LEU A 229 -27.36 7.62 8.36
C LEU A 229 -27.59 6.11 8.52
N GLN A 230 -26.96 5.45 9.49
CA GLN A 230 -27.15 4.02 9.76
C GLN A 230 -28.60 3.66 10.06
N THR A 231 -29.29 4.50 10.85
CA THR A 231 -30.72 4.32 11.20
C THR A 231 -31.67 4.77 10.09
N SER A 232 -31.20 5.47 9.07
CA SER A 232 -32.01 5.95 7.97
C SER A 232 -32.38 4.84 7.00
N LYS A 233 -33.41 5.10 6.18
CA LYS A 233 -33.90 4.20 5.10
C LYS A 233 -33.23 4.48 3.75
N TYR A 234 -32.23 5.36 3.67
CA TYR A 234 -31.56 5.68 2.41
C TYR A 234 -30.81 4.46 1.87
N GLN A 235 -30.87 4.26 0.57
CA GLN A 235 -30.22 3.13 -0.10
C GLN A 235 -28.69 3.32 -0.17
N ASN A 236 -28.24 4.56 -0.44
CA ASN A 236 -26.84 4.89 -0.65
C ASN A 236 -26.17 5.55 0.57
N LYS A 237 -26.67 5.26 1.78
CA LYS A 237 -26.20 5.87 3.04
C LYS A 237 -24.69 5.72 3.27
N GLY A 238 -24.10 4.58 2.85
CA GLY A 238 -22.67 4.33 2.96
C GLY A 238 -21.86 5.26 2.06
N LEU A 239 -22.33 5.50 0.84
CA LEU A 239 -21.67 6.40 -0.10
C LEU A 239 -21.79 7.87 0.34
N MET A 240 -22.95 8.29 0.85
CA MET A 240 -23.13 9.63 1.46
C MET A 240 -22.17 9.83 2.64
N LEU A 241 -22.08 8.86 3.56
CA LEU A 241 -21.19 8.95 4.71
C LEU A 241 -19.72 9.05 4.28
N ALA A 242 -19.29 8.22 3.32
CA ALA A 242 -17.94 8.23 2.80
C ALA A 242 -17.58 9.58 2.14
N LEU A 243 -18.47 10.13 1.31
CA LEU A 243 -18.24 11.42 0.63
C LEU A 243 -18.29 12.62 1.56
N LEU A 244 -19.07 12.55 2.65
CA LEU A 244 -19.19 13.64 3.62
C LEU A 244 -18.06 13.66 4.64
N THR A 245 -17.71 12.50 5.20
CA THR A 245 -16.83 12.39 6.38
C THR A 245 -15.56 11.60 6.15
N GLY A 246 -15.42 10.89 5.02
CA GLY A 246 -14.37 9.93 4.78
C GLY A 246 -14.55 8.58 5.49
N ASP A 247 -15.70 8.36 6.12
CA ASP A 247 -16.01 7.14 6.85
C ASP A 247 -16.67 6.09 5.92
N GLU A 248 -15.94 5.04 5.59
CA GLU A 248 -16.38 3.96 4.71
C GLU A 248 -17.08 2.81 5.44
N SER A 249 -17.34 2.93 6.75
CA SER A 249 -17.87 1.84 7.58
C SER A 249 -19.24 1.30 7.12
N LEU A 250 -20.06 2.12 6.48
CA LEU A 250 -21.37 1.74 5.95
C LEU A 250 -21.34 1.43 4.44
N LEU A 251 -20.16 1.50 3.79
CA LEU A 251 -20.04 1.28 2.36
C LEU A 251 -19.98 -0.23 2.06
N SER A 252 -20.87 -0.72 1.21
CA SER A 252 -20.90 -2.14 0.85
C SER A 252 -19.70 -2.52 -0.03
N ASP A 253 -19.27 -3.77 0.08
CA ASP A 253 -18.15 -4.31 -0.70
C ASP A 253 -18.50 -4.34 -2.20
N GLU A 254 -19.77 -4.49 -2.55
CA GLU A 254 -20.26 -4.44 -3.93
C GLU A 254 -19.98 -3.07 -4.58
N ILE A 255 -20.28 -1.97 -3.86
CA ILE A 255 -20.01 -0.61 -4.35
C ILE A 255 -18.49 -0.38 -4.44
N LYS A 256 -17.70 -0.85 -3.46
CA LYS A 256 -16.24 -0.76 -3.50
C LYS A 256 -15.68 -1.48 -4.73
N GLN A 257 -16.13 -2.70 -4.98
CA GLN A 257 -15.74 -3.47 -6.16
C GLN A 257 -16.17 -2.80 -7.47
N GLN A 258 -17.41 -2.29 -7.55
CA GLN A 258 -17.90 -1.55 -8.72
C GLN A 258 -17.01 -0.33 -9.01
N PHE A 259 -16.68 0.47 -8.00
CA PHE A 259 -15.82 1.64 -8.15
C PHE A 259 -14.38 1.26 -8.55
N GLN A 260 -13.89 0.13 -8.05
CA GLN A 260 -12.58 -0.40 -8.43
C GLN A 260 -12.57 -0.86 -9.89
N LEU A 261 -13.56 -1.65 -10.32
CA LEU A 261 -13.70 -2.15 -11.69
C LEU A 261 -13.76 -0.99 -12.71
N LEU A 262 -14.47 0.08 -12.36
CA LEU A 262 -14.65 1.26 -13.21
C LEU A 262 -13.50 2.27 -13.08
N GLY A 263 -12.49 2.03 -12.21
CA GLY A 263 -11.31 2.89 -12.02
C GLY A 263 -11.60 4.21 -11.33
N ILE A 264 -12.68 4.31 -10.57
CA ILE A 264 -13.13 5.52 -9.87
C ILE A 264 -13.03 5.43 -8.33
N SER A 265 -12.35 4.43 -7.78
CA SER A 265 -12.16 4.28 -6.32
C SER A 265 -11.56 5.53 -5.66
N HIS A 266 -10.76 6.30 -6.40
CA HIS A 266 -10.18 7.55 -5.90
C HIS A 266 -11.21 8.65 -5.60
N LEU A 267 -12.46 8.53 -6.08
CA LEU A 267 -13.55 9.45 -5.80
C LEU A 267 -14.21 9.18 -4.43
N LEU A 268 -13.99 7.99 -3.84
CA LEU A 268 -14.40 7.69 -2.46
C LEU A 268 -13.53 8.46 -1.46
N ALA A 269 -12.26 8.64 -1.79
CA ALA A 269 -11.36 9.45 -0.96
C ALA A 269 -11.72 10.93 -1.09
N ILE A 270 -11.77 11.62 0.05
CA ILE A 270 -12.05 13.05 0.05
C ILE A 270 -10.91 13.82 -0.61
N SER A 271 -11.26 14.53 -1.67
CA SER A 271 -10.32 15.26 -2.53
C SER A 271 -10.27 16.75 -2.19
N GLY A 272 -9.25 17.45 -2.74
CA GLY A 272 -9.12 18.91 -2.60
C GLY A 272 -10.36 19.71 -3.00
N PRO A 273 -11.05 19.40 -4.10
CA PRO A 273 -12.30 20.03 -4.49
C PRO A 273 -13.40 20.00 -3.41
N HIS A 274 -13.57 18.89 -2.68
CA HIS A 274 -14.56 18.77 -1.60
C HIS A 274 -14.31 19.84 -0.53
N VAL A 275 -13.06 19.97 -0.07
CA VAL A 275 -12.62 20.95 0.92
C VAL A 275 -12.88 22.37 0.44
N LEU A 276 -12.57 22.66 -0.83
CA LEU A 276 -12.73 23.98 -1.42
C LEU A 276 -14.21 24.34 -1.62
N ILE A 277 -15.06 23.39 -2.05
CA ILE A 277 -16.50 23.63 -2.22
C ILE A 277 -17.11 24.03 -0.87
N PHE A 278 -16.83 23.28 0.20
CA PHE A 278 -17.29 23.63 1.54
C PHE A 278 -16.85 25.04 1.97
N ALA A 279 -15.54 25.31 1.85
CA ALA A 279 -15.00 26.62 2.25
C ALA A 279 -15.56 27.76 1.41
N LEU A 280 -15.74 27.59 0.10
CA LEU A 280 -16.34 28.58 -0.79
C LEU A 280 -17.80 28.85 -0.44
N MET A 281 -18.58 27.82 -0.19
CA MET A 281 -20.01 27.97 0.21
C MET A 281 -20.15 28.81 1.49
N LEU A 282 -19.43 28.43 2.55
CA LEU A 282 -19.48 29.16 3.82
C LEU A 282 -18.93 30.58 3.71
N THR A 283 -17.80 30.76 3.01
CA THR A 283 -17.21 32.10 2.84
C THR A 283 -18.09 32.98 1.96
N TRP A 284 -18.77 32.41 0.96
CA TRP A 284 -19.76 33.16 0.16
C TRP A 284 -20.95 33.63 1.02
N LEU A 285 -21.47 32.75 1.89
CA LEU A 285 -22.53 33.12 2.84
C LEU A 285 -22.05 34.24 3.79
N LEU A 286 -20.87 34.07 4.38
CA LEU A 286 -20.24 35.07 5.25
C LEU A 286 -20.04 36.39 4.52
N GLN A 287 -19.60 36.37 3.26
CA GLN A 287 -19.49 37.57 2.42
C GLN A 287 -20.85 38.30 2.30
N LYS A 288 -21.96 37.58 2.07
CA LYS A 288 -23.28 38.18 1.99
C LYS A 288 -23.69 38.83 3.32
N VAL A 289 -23.39 38.17 4.45
CA VAL A 289 -23.62 38.70 5.79
C VAL A 289 -22.79 39.98 6.02
N ILE A 290 -21.49 39.97 5.72
CA ILE A 290 -20.62 41.15 5.86
C ILE A 290 -21.09 42.29 4.96
N GLN A 291 -21.48 42.02 3.73
CA GLN A 291 -22.00 43.03 2.81
C GLN A 291 -23.27 43.70 3.32
N ARG A 292 -24.11 42.92 4.03
CA ARG A 292 -25.42 43.41 4.55
C ARG A 292 -25.26 44.18 5.85
N TYR A 293 -24.42 43.70 6.77
CA TYR A 293 -24.40 44.19 8.15
C TYR A 293 -23.15 44.98 8.55
N CYS A 294 -22.00 44.74 7.88
CA CYS A 294 -20.71 45.33 8.20
C CYS A 294 -19.91 45.75 6.95
N PRO A 295 -20.50 46.49 5.98
CA PRO A 295 -19.81 46.79 4.73
C PRO A 295 -18.55 47.65 4.94
N GLN A 296 -18.45 48.37 6.06
CA GLN A 296 -17.31 49.21 6.43
C GLN A 296 -15.99 48.44 6.52
N LEU A 297 -16.03 47.13 6.78
CA LEU A 297 -14.81 46.28 6.82
C LEU A 297 -14.07 46.32 5.48
N TYR A 298 -14.81 46.45 4.37
CA TYR A 298 -14.18 46.51 3.04
C TYR A 298 -13.56 47.87 2.73
N LEU A 299 -13.83 48.89 3.50
CA LEU A 299 -13.15 50.19 3.39
C LEU A 299 -11.77 50.15 4.08
N TRP A 300 -11.61 49.31 5.12
CA TRP A 300 -10.34 49.20 5.83
C TRP A 300 -9.36 48.25 5.14
N GLN A 301 -9.86 47.16 4.58
CA GLN A 301 -9.02 46.18 3.92
C GLN A 301 -9.69 45.64 2.64
N PRO A 302 -8.90 45.26 1.62
CA PRO A 302 -9.44 44.62 0.41
C PRO A 302 -10.25 43.39 0.77
N ARG A 303 -11.36 43.19 0.05
CA ARG A 303 -12.27 42.03 0.23
C ARG A 303 -11.52 40.69 0.32
N GLN A 304 -10.50 40.51 -0.50
CA GLN A 304 -9.70 39.28 -0.55
C GLN A 304 -8.98 39.02 0.78
N VAL A 305 -8.48 40.06 1.46
CA VAL A 305 -7.79 39.96 2.76
C VAL A 305 -8.79 39.70 3.88
N VAL A 306 -9.94 40.40 3.87
CA VAL A 306 -11.00 40.21 4.88
C VAL A 306 -11.52 38.78 4.87
N LEU A 307 -11.73 38.17 3.71
CA LEU A 307 -12.27 36.83 3.57
C LEU A 307 -11.22 35.75 3.68
N LEU A 308 -9.92 36.04 3.63
CA LEU A 308 -8.84 35.08 3.64
C LEU A 308 -8.83 34.25 4.94
N PHE A 309 -8.86 34.89 6.10
CA PHE A 309 -8.79 34.19 7.39
C PHE A 309 -10.01 33.30 7.64
N PRO A 310 -11.26 33.78 7.43
CA PRO A 310 -12.43 32.93 7.48
C PRO A 310 -12.36 31.74 6.51
N PHE A 311 -11.86 31.96 5.29
CA PHE A 311 -11.70 30.91 4.29
C PHE A 311 -10.71 29.83 4.77
N ILE A 312 -9.54 30.23 5.30
CA ILE A 312 -8.56 29.29 5.88
C ILE A 312 -9.18 28.56 7.06
N GLY A 313 -9.96 29.25 7.92
CA GLY A 313 -10.68 28.66 9.04
C GLY A 313 -11.70 27.58 8.60
N CYS A 314 -12.48 27.85 7.54
CA CYS A 314 -13.39 26.88 6.97
C CYS A 314 -12.65 25.66 6.37
N VAL A 315 -11.54 25.88 5.67
CA VAL A 315 -10.69 24.81 5.15
C VAL A 315 -10.16 23.95 6.29
N LEU A 316 -9.62 24.56 7.35
CA LEU A 316 -9.11 23.86 8.53
C LEU A 316 -10.20 23.03 9.23
N LEU A 317 -11.40 23.63 9.41
CA LEU A 317 -12.54 22.95 10.00
C LEU A 317 -12.90 21.67 9.22
N TYR A 318 -12.99 21.78 7.90
CA TYR A 318 -13.33 20.62 7.06
C TYR A 318 -12.21 19.58 7.03
N VAL A 319 -10.93 19.99 6.98
CA VAL A 319 -9.77 19.07 7.07
C VAL A 319 -9.78 18.31 8.40
N ALA A 320 -10.12 18.98 9.51
CA ALA A 320 -10.28 18.31 10.81
C ALA A 320 -11.47 17.35 10.79
N PHE A 321 -12.58 17.74 10.18
CA PHE A 321 -13.80 16.92 10.06
C PHE A 321 -13.57 15.63 9.23
N VAL A 322 -12.67 15.66 8.26
CA VAL A 322 -12.29 14.50 7.43
C VAL A 322 -11.21 13.62 8.09
N GLY A 323 -10.63 14.07 9.21
CA GLY A 323 -9.59 13.31 9.92
C GLY A 323 -8.17 13.52 9.40
N PHE A 324 -7.88 14.68 8.82
CA PHE A 324 -6.55 15.07 8.34
C PHE A 324 -5.99 14.15 7.22
N GLU A 325 -6.85 13.74 6.30
CA GLU A 325 -6.42 13.00 5.10
C GLU A 325 -5.40 13.79 4.27
N ILE A 326 -4.40 13.10 3.68
CA ILE A 326 -3.29 13.74 2.94
C ILE A 326 -3.76 14.72 1.85
N PRO A 327 -4.76 14.39 0.99
CA PRO A 327 -5.25 15.32 -0.02
C PRO A 327 -5.90 16.58 0.58
N ALA A 328 -6.55 16.44 1.74
CA ALA A 328 -7.17 17.54 2.46
C ALA A 328 -6.10 18.46 3.11
N ILE A 329 -5.10 17.88 3.78
CA ILE A 329 -3.96 18.62 4.34
C ILE A 329 -3.20 19.35 3.24
N ARG A 330 -2.94 18.70 2.10
CA ARG A 330 -2.32 19.37 0.95
C ARG A 330 -3.09 20.63 0.54
N THR A 331 -4.43 20.54 0.51
CA THR A 331 -5.29 21.67 0.16
C THR A 331 -5.18 22.80 1.20
N LEU A 332 -5.19 22.46 2.49
CA LEU A 332 -4.98 23.44 3.57
C LEU A 332 -3.63 24.16 3.43
N LEU A 333 -2.54 23.41 3.28
CA LEU A 333 -1.20 23.97 3.12
C LEU A 333 -1.11 24.86 1.86
N THR A 334 -1.71 24.42 0.76
CA THR A 334 -1.78 25.18 -0.47
C THR A 334 -2.50 26.51 -0.25
N VAL A 335 -3.65 26.50 0.42
CA VAL A 335 -4.43 27.71 0.73
C VAL A 335 -3.67 28.63 1.68
N CYS A 336 -3.02 28.10 2.71
CA CYS A 336 -2.19 28.90 3.63
C CYS A 336 -1.02 29.58 2.90
N ILE A 337 -0.31 28.85 2.02
CA ILE A 337 0.81 29.41 1.25
C ILE A 337 0.31 30.49 0.27
N VAL A 338 -0.78 30.24 -0.46
CA VAL A 338 -1.39 31.24 -1.35
C VAL A 338 -1.83 32.47 -0.57
N GLY A 339 -2.46 32.27 0.60
CA GLY A 339 -2.86 33.35 1.49
C GLY A 339 -1.67 34.20 1.97
N PHE A 340 -0.57 33.53 2.36
CA PHE A 340 0.67 34.24 2.72
C PHE A 340 1.19 35.12 1.57
N PHE A 341 1.28 34.57 0.35
CA PHE A 341 1.75 35.32 -0.82
C PHE A 341 0.80 36.46 -1.19
N LEU A 342 -0.50 36.29 -0.99
CA LEU A 342 -1.50 37.36 -1.15
C LEU A 342 -1.25 38.51 -0.16
N LEU A 343 -0.98 38.20 1.11
CA LEU A 343 -0.71 39.23 2.13
C LEU A 343 0.58 40.01 1.84
N VAL A 344 1.63 39.35 1.36
CA VAL A 344 2.88 39.99 0.98
C VAL A 344 2.84 40.57 -0.43
N ARG A 345 1.67 40.55 -1.09
CA ARG A 345 1.43 41.08 -2.45
C ARG A 345 2.38 40.53 -3.51
N GLN A 346 2.75 39.26 -3.39
CA GLN A 346 3.61 38.58 -4.35
C GLN A 346 2.87 37.47 -5.08
N SER A 347 3.25 37.20 -6.31
CA SER A 347 2.73 36.07 -7.08
C SER A 347 3.60 34.84 -6.88
N ILE A 348 2.97 33.65 -6.76
CA ILE A 348 3.67 32.37 -6.71
C ILE A 348 3.34 31.52 -7.94
N ARG A 349 4.35 30.90 -8.51
CA ARG A 349 4.17 29.99 -9.65
C ARG A 349 3.54 28.66 -9.15
N PRO A 350 2.54 28.08 -9.86
CA PRO A 350 1.84 26.89 -9.42
C PRO A 350 2.75 25.70 -9.10
N PHE A 351 3.80 25.48 -9.89
CA PHE A 351 4.78 24.42 -9.60
C PHE A 351 5.57 24.66 -8.30
N ALA A 352 5.92 25.89 -8.00
CA ALA A 352 6.59 26.23 -6.73
C ALA A 352 5.66 25.99 -5.54
N LEU A 353 4.38 26.34 -5.67
CA LEU A 353 3.34 26.11 -4.67
C LEU A 353 3.22 24.60 -4.34
N LEU A 354 3.22 23.75 -5.37
CA LEU A 354 3.14 22.29 -5.19
C LEU A 354 4.36 21.74 -4.42
N VAL A 355 5.57 22.17 -4.79
CA VAL A 355 6.81 21.75 -4.11
C VAL A 355 6.88 22.27 -2.68
N TYR A 356 6.47 23.53 -2.44
CA TYR A 356 6.47 24.09 -1.08
C TYR A 356 5.47 23.39 -0.16
N SER A 357 4.25 23.11 -0.64
CA SER A 357 3.25 22.39 0.13
C SER A 357 3.67 20.96 0.43
N ALA A 358 4.31 20.25 -0.53
CA ALA A 358 4.86 18.93 -0.31
C ALA A 358 6.00 18.92 0.71
N SER A 359 6.95 19.86 0.57
CA SER A 359 8.07 19.97 1.51
C SER A 359 7.60 20.29 2.92
N LEU A 360 6.62 21.17 3.06
CA LEU A 360 6.05 21.53 4.36
C LEU A 360 5.31 20.36 5.00
N LEU A 361 4.51 19.63 4.23
CA LEU A 361 3.84 18.40 4.72
C LEU A 361 4.87 17.41 5.27
N LEU A 362 5.95 17.18 4.53
CA LEU A 362 6.98 16.20 4.91
C LEU A 362 7.86 16.66 6.10
N ILE A 363 7.91 17.94 6.41
CA ILE A 363 8.53 18.44 7.66
C ILE A 363 7.67 18.06 8.86
N PHE A 364 6.34 18.17 8.76
CA PHE A 364 5.41 17.82 9.84
C PHE A 364 5.22 16.30 9.98
N ASP A 365 5.09 15.60 8.85
CA ASP A 365 4.94 14.14 8.82
C ASP A 365 5.73 13.51 7.67
N PRO A 366 6.97 13.10 7.91
CA PRO A 366 7.79 12.44 6.89
C PRO A 366 7.22 11.10 6.43
N PHE A 367 6.36 10.44 7.22
CA PHE A 367 5.76 9.16 6.87
C PHE A 367 4.65 9.27 5.82
N SER A 368 4.13 10.47 5.58
CA SER A 368 3.20 10.73 4.47
C SER A 368 3.78 10.32 3.11
N ILE A 369 5.11 10.35 2.92
CA ILE A 369 5.81 9.93 1.69
C ILE A 369 5.60 8.44 1.37
N LEU A 370 5.36 7.61 2.39
CA LEU A 370 5.15 6.18 2.23
C LEU A 370 3.75 5.84 1.67
N SER A 371 2.83 6.82 1.68
CA SER A 371 1.44 6.63 1.26
C SER A 371 1.26 6.77 -0.25
N ALA A 372 0.49 5.88 -0.87
CA ALA A 372 0.01 6.03 -2.24
C ALA A 372 -0.77 7.34 -2.44
N ALA A 373 -1.55 7.77 -1.42
CA ALA A 373 -2.34 8.99 -1.46
C ALA A 373 -1.46 10.25 -1.64
N PHE A 374 -0.25 10.28 -1.06
CA PHE A 374 0.72 11.35 -1.27
C PHE A 374 1.12 11.44 -2.75
N TRP A 375 1.62 10.34 -3.32
CA TRP A 375 2.13 10.30 -4.69
C TRP A 375 1.05 10.54 -5.74
N LEU A 376 -0.11 9.92 -5.58
CA LEU A 376 -1.25 10.12 -6.49
C LEU A 376 -1.78 11.55 -6.40
N SER A 377 -1.89 12.11 -5.19
CA SER A 377 -2.42 13.46 -4.98
C SER A 377 -1.50 14.56 -5.55
N TYR A 378 -0.20 14.50 -5.25
CA TYR A 378 0.77 15.47 -5.78
C TYR A 378 1.08 15.23 -7.26
N GLY A 379 1.18 13.94 -7.68
CA GLY A 379 1.37 13.55 -9.07
C GLY A 379 0.23 14.02 -9.97
N ALA A 380 -1.03 13.80 -9.56
CA ALA A 380 -2.19 14.28 -10.30
C ALA A 380 -2.18 15.82 -10.45
N CYS A 381 -1.87 16.56 -9.37
CA CYS A 381 -1.77 18.01 -9.44
C CYS A 381 -0.65 18.47 -10.37
N PHE A 382 0.51 17.83 -10.34
CA PHE A 382 1.62 18.14 -11.25
C PHE A 382 1.21 17.93 -12.72
N ILE A 383 0.57 16.81 -13.01
CA ILE A 383 0.09 16.45 -14.35
C ILE A 383 -0.98 17.44 -14.84
N LEU A 384 -1.97 17.75 -13.98
CA LEU A 384 -2.99 18.75 -14.28
C LEU A 384 -2.40 20.12 -14.58
N LEU A 385 -1.42 20.58 -13.81
CA LEU A 385 -0.72 21.84 -14.07
C LEU A 385 -0.01 21.85 -15.42
N ARG A 386 0.59 20.73 -15.82
CA ARG A 386 1.26 20.60 -17.12
C ARG A 386 0.24 20.58 -18.27
N ILE A 387 -0.85 19.84 -18.12
CA ILE A 387 -1.92 19.78 -19.12
C ILE A 387 -2.55 21.16 -19.29
N TYR A 388 -2.89 21.84 -18.20
CA TYR A 388 -3.49 23.18 -18.24
C TYR A 388 -2.59 24.20 -18.95
N GLN A 389 -1.26 24.16 -18.72
CA GLN A 389 -0.30 25.05 -19.40
C GLN A 389 -0.23 24.80 -20.91
N THR A 390 -0.51 23.57 -21.37
CA THR A 390 -0.54 23.23 -22.80
C THR A 390 -1.86 23.63 -23.48
N ILE A 391 -2.96 23.65 -22.73
CA ILE A 391 -4.30 23.98 -23.23
C ILE A 391 -4.56 25.48 -23.21
N ALA A 392 -4.03 26.23 -22.25
CA ALA A 392 -4.23 27.68 -22.09
C ALA A 392 -3.64 28.50 -23.22
N LYS A 393 -3.05 27.90 -24.25
CA LYS A 393 -2.51 28.58 -25.45
C LYS A 393 -3.49 28.65 -26.62
N LEU A 394 -4.76 28.39 -26.39
CA LEU A 394 -5.77 28.59 -27.44
C LEU A 394 -6.09 30.09 -27.64
N PRO A 395 -6.33 30.50 -28.87
CA PRO A 395 -6.58 31.92 -29.16
C PRO A 395 -7.84 32.41 -28.42
N GLN A 396 -7.65 33.37 -27.53
CA GLN A 396 -8.72 33.97 -26.72
C GLN A 396 -9.53 35.06 -27.49
N ASP A 397 -9.14 35.36 -28.71
CA ASP A 397 -9.59 36.61 -29.39
C ASP A 397 -10.73 36.42 -30.39
N GLN A 398 -11.34 35.21 -30.49
CA GLN A 398 -12.50 35.07 -31.39
C GLN A 398 -13.81 34.98 -30.59
N PRO A 399 -14.83 35.76 -30.95
CA PRO A 399 -16.16 35.68 -30.33
C PRO A 399 -16.80 34.33 -30.65
N MET A 400 -16.84 33.45 -29.68
CA MET A 400 -17.46 32.12 -29.78
C MET A 400 -18.94 32.16 -29.42
N THR A 401 -19.77 31.48 -30.23
CA THR A 401 -21.17 31.21 -29.90
C THR A 401 -21.30 30.29 -28.68
N TYR A 402 -22.44 30.25 -28.02
CA TYR A 402 -22.71 29.36 -26.88
C TYR A 402 -22.50 27.86 -27.22
N VAL A 403 -22.87 27.46 -28.44
CA VAL A 403 -22.69 26.06 -28.93
C VAL A 403 -21.18 25.75 -29.07
N GLN A 404 -20.38 26.68 -29.65
CA GLN A 404 -18.94 26.52 -29.77
C GLN A 404 -18.24 26.47 -28.42
N LYS A 405 -18.67 27.28 -27.44
CA LYS A 405 -18.17 27.23 -26.07
C LYS A 405 -18.45 25.90 -25.42
N GLY A 406 -19.69 25.37 -25.59
CA GLY A 406 -20.09 24.06 -25.08
C GLY A 406 -19.28 22.92 -25.70
N TYR A 407 -19.16 22.88 -27.02
CA TYR A 407 -18.33 21.91 -27.73
C TYR A 407 -16.86 21.95 -27.27
N PHE A 408 -16.32 23.15 -27.13
CA PHE A 408 -14.95 23.34 -26.67
C PHE A 408 -14.76 22.84 -25.23
N ALA A 409 -15.69 23.13 -24.33
CA ALA A 409 -15.65 22.65 -22.95
C ALA A 409 -15.68 21.11 -22.87
N ILE A 410 -16.54 20.47 -23.67
CA ILE A 410 -16.61 19.00 -23.73
C ILE A 410 -15.30 18.42 -24.31
N LYS A 411 -14.82 18.98 -25.43
CA LYS A 411 -13.55 18.56 -26.03
C LYS A 411 -12.39 18.66 -25.02
N LEU A 412 -12.32 19.77 -24.30
CA LEU A 412 -11.32 20.00 -23.26
C LEU A 412 -11.42 18.97 -22.13
N LEU A 413 -12.65 18.69 -21.70
CA LEU A 413 -12.92 17.72 -20.63
C LEU A 413 -12.48 16.30 -21.07
N VAL A 414 -12.86 15.85 -22.25
CA VAL A 414 -12.47 14.54 -22.81
C VAL A 414 -10.95 14.45 -22.97
N GLU A 415 -10.33 15.47 -23.57
CA GLU A 415 -8.88 15.51 -23.80
C GLU A 415 -8.11 15.49 -22.47
N SER A 416 -8.59 16.21 -21.45
CA SER A 416 -7.96 16.22 -20.13
C SER A 416 -8.04 14.86 -19.45
N GLN A 417 -9.17 14.14 -19.51
CA GLN A 417 -9.34 12.83 -18.90
C GLN A 417 -8.38 11.79 -19.49
N TRP A 418 -8.24 11.75 -20.81
CA TRP A 418 -7.27 10.86 -21.46
C TRP A 418 -5.83 11.18 -21.11
N LYS A 419 -5.45 12.45 -21.13
CA LYS A 419 -4.09 12.88 -20.78
C LYS A 419 -3.76 12.56 -19.33
N ILE A 420 -4.71 12.79 -18.40
CA ILE A 420 -4.53 12.46 -16.98
C ILE A 420 -4.39 10.95 -16.79
N PHE A 421 -5.26 10.17 -17.40
CA PHE A 421 -5.23 8.72 -17.34
C PHE A 421 -3.87 8.17 -17.79
N VAL A 422 -3.43 8.55 -18.99
CA VAL A 422 -2.15 8.08 -19.55
C VAL A 422 -0.96 8.57 -18.71
N ALA A 423 -0.97 9.81 -18.26
CA ALA A 423 0.15 10.35 -17.49
C ALA A 423 0.22 9.82 -16.04
N LEU A 424 -0.90 9.40 -15.46
CA LEU A 424 -0.93 8.76 -14.14
C LEU A 424 -0.63 7.26 -14.18
N LEU A 425 -0.59 6.66 -15.38
CA LEU A 425 -0.41 5.22 -15.55
C LEU A 425 0.76 4.64 -14.74
N PRO A 426 1.99 5.23 -14.73
CA PRO A 426 3.09 4.70 -13.94
C PRO A 426 2.78 4.63 -12.44
N LEU A 427 2.17 5.68 -11.88
CA LEU A 427 1.81 5.71 -10.47
C LEU A 427 0.73 4.68 -10.14
N VAL A 428 -0.28 4.53 -11.00
CA VAL A 428 -1.33 3.53 -10.83
C VAL A 428 -0.75 2.12 -10.88
N LEU A 429 0.16 1.85 -11.82
CA LEU A 429 0.80 0.53 -11.94
C LEU A 429 1.73 0.22 -10.76
N ILE A 430 2.48 1.21 -10.26
CA ILE A 430 3.36 1.01 -9.08
C ILE A 430 2.54 0.60 -7.85
N PHE A 431 1.38 1.22 -7.62
CA PHE A 431 0.62 1.01 -6.40
C PHE A 431 -0.45 -0.08 -6.50
N PHE A 432 -1.06 -0.26 -7.69
CA PHE A 432 -2.22 -1.14 -7.84
C PHE A 432 -2.01 -2.30 -8.81
N GLN A 433 -1.01 -2.23 -9.71
CA GLN A 433 -0.69 -3.26 -10.72
C GLN A 433 -1.90 -3.66 -11.60
N GLN A 434 -2.89 -2.80 -11.67
CA GLN A 434 -4.14 -3.00 -12.40
C GLN A 434 -4.57 -1.70 -13.04
N ILE A 435 -5.21 -1.79 -14.19
CA ILE A 435 -5.81 -0.65 -14.88
C ILE A 435 -7.25 -0.96 -15.28
N SER A 436 -8.11 0.05 -15.18
CA SER A 436 -9.43 0.03 -15.78
C SER A 436 -9.41 0.89 -17.04
N LEU A 437 -9.61 0.28 -18.21
CA LEU A 437 -9.64 1.03 -19.48
C LEU A 437 -10.85 1.95 -19.59
N PHE A 438 -11.90 1.70 -18.82
CA PHE A 438 -13.09 2.52 -18.75
C PHE A 438 -12.95 3.75 -17.86
N ALA A 439 -11.87 3.85 -17.05
CA ALA A 439 -11.64 4.96 -16.13
C ALA A 439 -11.78 6.35 -16.78
N PRO A 440 -11.28 6.66 -18.00
CA PRO A 440 -11.49 7.97 -18.62
C PRO A 440 -12.96 8.27 -18.90
N LEU A 441 -13.73 7.27 -19.35
CA LEU A 441 -15.15 7.42 -19.65
C LEU A 441 -16.00 7.57 -18.38
N THR A 442 -15.74 6.73 -17.38
CA THR A 442 -16.44 6.80 -16.10
C THR A 442 -16.14 8.10 -15.35
N ASN A 443 -14.89 8.57 -15.40
CA ASN A 443 -14.49 9.85 -14.82
C ASN A 443 -15.17 11.05 -15.50
N LEU A 444 -15.40 10.96 -16.81
CA LEU A 444 -16.10 11.99 -17.57
C LEU A 444 -17.51 12.23 -17.03
N ILE A 445 -18.16 11.20 -16.52
CA ILE A 445 -19.52 11.24 -15.96
C ILE A 445 -19.48 11.45 -14.45
N ALA A 446 -18.71 10.62 -13.73
CA ALA A 446 -18.76 10.57 -12.27
C ALA A 446 -18.14 11.84 -11.62
N ILE A 447 -17.03 12.38 -12.15
CA ILE A 447 -16.40 13.56 -11.54
C ILE A 447 -17.32 14.79 -11.57
N PRO A 448 -17.89 15.22 -12.71
CA PRO A 448 -18.81 16.36 -12.71
C PRO A 448 -20.06 16.09 -11.85
N PHE A 449 -20.64 14.90 -11.95
CA PHE A 449 -21.84 14.56 -11.20
C PHE A 449 -21.63 14.61 -9.68
N LEU A 450 -20.58 13.95 -9.19
CA LEU A 450 -20.25 13.97 -7.77
C LEU A 450 -19.85 15.37 -7.29
N SER A 451 -18.98 16.07 -8.04
CA SER A 451 -18.44 17.37 -7.59
C SER A 451 -19.43 18.51 -7.67
N MET A 452 -20.34 18.51 -8.66
CA MET A 452 -21.27 19.63 -8.88
C MET A 452 -22.66 19.43 -8.27
N ILE A 453 -23.07 18.17 -8.04
CA ILE A 453 -24.41 17.84 -7.56
C ILE A 453 -24.33 17.18 -6.17
N VAL A 454 -23.73 15.99 -6.10
CA VAL A 454 -23.81 15.14 -4.91
C VAL A 454 -23.13 15.78 -3.71
N ILE A 455 -21.86 16.21 -3.85
CA ILE A 455 -21.08 16.76 -2.75
C ILE A 455 -21.66 18.09 -2.21
N PRO A 456 -22.05 19.08 -3.07
CA PRO A 456 -22.73 20.27 -2.59
C PRO A 456 -24.03 19.98 -1.85
N LEU A 457 -24.85 19.03 -2.36
CA LEU A 457 -26.10 18.60 -1.73
C LEU A 457 -25.83 17.94 -0.38
N ASP A 458 -24.82 17.06 -0.31
CA ASP A 458 -24.46 16.34 0.90
C ASP A 458 -23.98 17.29 2.03
N ILE A 459 -23.10 18.22 1.67
CA ILE A 459 -22.63 19.28 2.58
C ILE A 459 -23.78 20.17 3.05
N LEU A 460 -24.65 20.59 2.12
CA LEU A 460 -25.78 21.47 2.43
C LEU A 460 -26.79 20.73 3.31
N ALA A 461 -27.10 19.46 3.01
CA ALA A 461 -27.97 18.61 3.81
C ALA A 461 -27.42 18.42 5.23
N ALA A 462 -26.11 18.20 5.36
CA ALA A 462 -25.42 18.08 6.63
C ALA A 462 -25.53 19.38 7.45
N CYS A 463 -25.21 20.52 6.87
CA CYS A 463 -25.31 21.83 7.54
C CYS A 463 -26.75 22.13 7.97
N LEU A 464 -27.72 21.95 7.07
CA LEU A 464 -29.12 22.24 7.35
C LEU A 464 -29.75 21.25 8.32
N SER A 465 -29.22 20.05 8.45
CA SER A 465 -29.73 19.08 9.40
C SER A 465 -29.59 19.51 10.88
N PHE A 466 -28.68 20.47 11.17
CA PHE A 466 -28.52 21.08 12.50
C PHE A 466 -29.42 22.29 12.71
N ILE A 467 -29.81 23.03 11.64
CA ILE A 467 -30.54 24.28 11.69
C ILE A 467 -32.04 24.00 11.46
N ILE A 468 -32.33 23.25 10.38
CA ILE A 468 -33.70 22.92 9.94
C ILE A 468 -33.74 21.44 9.62
N PRO A 469 -33.93 20.52 10.60
CA PRO A 469 -33.80 19.07 10.41
C PRO A 469 -34.65 18.50 9.25
N ILE A 470 -35.87 19.04 9.06
CA ILE A 470 -36.77 18.59 7.97
C ILE A 470 -36.14 18.86 6.61
N LEU A 471 -35.59 20.06 6.41
CA LEU A 471 -34.95 20.43 5.15
C LEU A 471 -33.67 19.62 4.91
N GLY A 472 -32.88 19.40 5.98
CA GLY A 472 -31.72 18.51 5.90
C GLY A 472 -32.08 17.10 5.48
N THR A 473 -33.15 16.53 6.03
CA THR A 473 -33.65 15.18 5.67
C THR A 473 -34.14 15.13 4.22
N LEU A 474 -34.86 16.17 3.75
CA LEU A 474 -35.30 16.26 2.36
C LEU A 474 -34.10 16.30 1.40
N LEU A 475 -33.05 17.08 1.71
CA LEU A 475 -31.87 17.18 0.86
C LEU A 475 -31.08 15.87 0.84
N PHE A 476 -30.96 15.15 1.97
CA PHE A 476 -30.38 13.81 1.97
C PHE A 476 -31.18 12.84 1.11
N TYR A 477 -32.52 12.90 1.11
CA TYR A 477 -33.35 12.09 0.24
C TYR A 477 -33.10 12.41 -1.24
N ILE A 478 -33.04 13.70 -1.59
CA ILE A 478 -32.72 14.11 -2.97
C ILE A 478 -31.34 13.59 -3.38
N ASN A 479 -30.35 13.68 -2.45
CA ASN A 479 -29.01 13.19 -2.70
C ASN A 479 -28.97 11.67 -2.89
N ASP A 480 -29.76 10.89 -2.14
CA ASP A 480 -29.92 9.45 -2.30
C ASP A 480 -30.45 9.08 -3.69
N VAL A 481 -31.45 9.83 -4.20
CA VAL A 481 -31.97 9.66 -5.55
C VAL A 481 -30.89 9.98 -6.59
N CYS A 482 -30.15 11.08 -6.43
CA CYS A 482 -29.07 11.43 -7.33
C CYS A 482 -27.98 10.33 -7.36
N LEU A 483 -27.58 9.79 -6.20
CA LEU A 483 -26.65 8.68 -6.12
C LEU A 483 -27.18 7.40 -6.78
N SER A 484 -28.48 7.09 -6.60
CA SER A 484 -29.10 5.95 -7.25
C SER A 484 -29.05 6.07 -8.78
N VAL A 485 -29.29 7.26 -9.31
CA VAL A 485 -29.16 7.54 -10.76
C VAL A 485 -27.72 7.35 -11.21
N LEU A 486 -26.74 7.86 -10.47
CA LEU A 486 -25.34 7.68 -10.80
C LEU A 486 -24.95 6.18 -10.81
N LEU A 487 -25.30 5.45 -9.75
CA LEU A 487 -24.99 4.03 -9.64
C LEU A 487 -25.69 3.20 -10.75
N TRP A 488 -26.88 3.58 -11.14
CA TRP A 488 -27.57 2.97 -12.28
C TRP A 488 -26.80 3.19 -13.60
N ILE A 489 -26.32 4.41 -13.87
CA ILE A 489 -25.46 4.69 -15.03
C ILE A 489 -24.18 3.86 -14.97
N LEU A 490 -23.54 3.81 -13.79
CA LEU A 490 -22.32 3.05 -13.58
C LEU A 490 -22.51 1.54 -13.74
N SER A 491 -23.65 0.99 -13.31
CA SER A 491 -23.97 -0.43 -13.51
C SER A 491 -24.13 -0.79 -14.99
N PHE A 492 -24.72 0.09 -15.78
CA PHE A 492 -24.79 -0.08 -17.24
C PHE A 492 -23.40 -0.08 -17.89
N LEU A 493 -22.52 0.83 -17.48
CA LEU A 493 -21.14 0.85 -17.96
C LEU A 493 -20.34 -0.39 -17.51
N GLN A 494 -20.62 -0.92 -16.32
CA GLN A 494 -19.97 -2.13 -15.79
C GLN A 494 -20.33 -3.37 -16.64
N GLN A 495 -21.57 -3.49 -17.12
CA GLN A 495 -21.96 -4.60 -17.99
C GLN A 495 -21.20 -4.59 -19.32
N ALA A 496 -20.84 -3.42 -19.82
CA ALA A 496 -20.03 -3.25 -21.03
C ALA A 496 -18.51 -3.34 -20.78
N SER A 497 -18.09 -3.28 -19.50
CA SER A 497 -16.67 -3.27 -19.12
C SER A 497 -16.18 -4.69 -18.86
N PRO A 498 -15.21 -5.19 -19.64
CA PRO A 498 -14.45 -6.34 -19.21
C PRO A 498 -13.66 -6.00 -17.93
N ALA A 499 -13.31 -7.01 -17.19
CA ALA A 499 -12.61 -6.96 -15.90
C ALA A 499 -11.42 -5.97 -15.84
N LEU A 500 -10.96 -5.71 -14.63
CA LEU A 500 -9.67 -5.04 -14.40
C LEU A 500 -8.55 -5.80 -15.13
N TYR A 501 -7.76 -5.07 -15.88
CA TYR A 501 -6.57 -5.65 -16.50
C TYR A 501 -5.41 -5.63 -15.53
N GLY A 502 -4.97 -6.81 -15.11
CA GLY A 502 -3.69 -6.96 -14.42
C GLY A 502 -2.54 -6.66 -15.38
N VAL A 503 -1.62 -5.80 -14.98
CA VAL A 503 -0.45 -5.45 -15.80
C VAL A 503 0.81 -5.91 -15.11
N SER A 504 1.49 -6.85 -15.72
CA SER A 504 2.81 -7.32 -15.29
C SER A 504 3.87 -6.33 -15.77
N CYS A 505 4.58 -5.71 -14.82
CA CYS A 505 5.53 -4.65 -15.13
C CYS A 505 6.72 -4.69 -14.19
N THR A 506 7.91 -4.99 -14.75
CA THR A 506 9.17 -4.94 -14.00
C THR A 506 9.58 -3.48 -13.72
N PRO A 507 10.47 -3.22 -12.74
CA PRO A 507 10.99 -1.88 -12.49
C PRO A 507 11.64 -1.23 -13.73
N LEU A 508 12.32 -2.01 -14.57
CA LEU A 508 12.93 -1.51 -15.82
C LEU A 508 11.87 -1.10 -16.84
N MET A 509 10.82 -1.90 -17.03
CA MET A 509 9.69 -1.55 -17.88
C MET A 509 9.00 -0.26 -17.38
N MET A 510 8.92 -0.08 -16.06
CA MET A 510 8.35 1.13 -15.47
C MET A 510 9.18 2.37 -15.78
N VAL A 511 10.51 2.29 -15.68
CA VAL A 511 11.42 3.38 -16.07
C VAL A 511 11.24 3.73 -17.54
N SER A 512 11.19 2.70 -18.42
CA SER A 512 10.95 2.88 -19.85
C SER A 512 9.60 3.59 -20.12
N LEU A 513 8.54 3.17 -19.46
CA LEU A 513 7.21 3.82 -19.53
C LEU A 513 7.29 5.30 -19.14
N ILE A 514 7.95 5.61 -18.02
CA ILE A 514 8.10 6.99 -17.56
C ILE A 514 8.85 7.84 -18.59
N VAL A 515 9.93 7.30 -19.17
CA VAL A 515 10.68 8.01 -20.23
C VAL A 515 9.80 8.23 -21.46
N GLY A 516 9.05 7.22 -21.92
CA GLY A 516 8.12 7.35 -23.02
C GLY A 516 7.06 8.43 -22.78
N LEU A 517 6.50 8.46 -21.59
CA LEU A 517 5.51 9.48 -21.19
C LEU A 517 6.13 10.89 -21.11
N ILE A 518 7.34 11.02 -20.60
CA ILE A 518 8.05 12.30 -20.61
C ILE A 518 8.17 12.81 -22.04
N ILE A 519 8.62 11.98 -22.99
CA ILE A 519 8.74 12.34 -24.40
C ILE A 519 7.38 12.75 -24.99
N LEU A 520 6.33 11.98 -24.68
CA LEU A 520 4.97 12.23 -25.16
C LEU A 520 4.46 13.62 -24.72
N PHE A 521 4.71 14.01 -23.47
CA PHE A 521 4.23 15.28 -22.89
C PHE A 521 5.21 16.45 -23.01
N LEU A 522 6.38 16.28 -23.64
CA LEU A 522 7.26 17.40 -23.96
C LEU A 522 6.56 18.39 -24.94
N PRO A 523 6.91 19.68 -24.95
CA PRO A 523 6.43 20.65 -25.96
C PRO A 523 6.69 20.17 -27.38
N HIS A 524 5.78 20.52 -28.31
CA HIS A 524 5.99 20.22 -29.72
C HIS A 524 7.29 20.88 -30.23
N GLY A 525 8.04 20.15 -31.06
CA GLY A 525 9.32 20.60 -31.63
C GLY A 525 10.57 20.30 -30.80
N THR A 526 10.44 19.73 -29.56
CA THR A 526 11.61 19.33 -28.76
C THR A 526 12.16 17.97 -29.21
N LEU A 527 11.28 16.97 -29.28
CA LEU A 527 11.57 15.61 -29.76
C LEU A 527 10.39 15.09 -30.59
N PRO A 528 10.63 14.22 -31.59
CA PRO A 528 9.55 13.54 -32.29
C PRO A 528 8.68 12.72 -31.33
N LYS A 529 7.36 12.94 -31.36
CA LYS A 529 6.43 12.23 -30.47
C LYS A 529 6.42 10.71 -30.69
N ALA A 530 6.74 10.28 -31.93
CA ALA A 530 6.87 8.86 -32.26
C ALA A 530 7.92 8.14 -31.40
N TRP A 531 8.94 8.84 -30.87
CA TRP A 531 9.95 8.22 -29.98
C TRP A 531 9.37 7.78 -28.64
N SER A 532 8.21 8.31 -28.24
CA SER A 532 7.52 7.79 -27.05
C SER A 532 7.13 6.34 -27.19
N LEU A 533 6.89 5.84 -28.42
CA LEU A 533 6.59 4.42 -28.66
C LEU A 533 7.72 3.50 -28.21
N ILE A 534 8.99 3.93 -28.34
CA ILE A 534 10.15 3.18 -27.84
C ILE A 534 10.02 2.96 -26.33
N GLY A 535 9.53 3.94 -25.59
CA GLY A 535 9.30 3.82 -24.15
C GLY A 535 8.14 2.89 -23.77
N PHE A 536 7.12 2.76 -24.63
CA PHE A 536 6.01 1.84 -24.41
C PHE A 536 6.31 0.39 -24.85
N LEU A 537 7.26 0.23 -25.76
CA LEU A 537 7.59 -1.07 -26.39
C LEU A 537 7.88 -2.19 -25.36
N PRO A 538 8.67 -1.96 -24.29
CA PRO A 538 8.95 -3.00 -23.30
C PRO A 538 7.69 -3.56 -22.60
N ILE A 539 6.71 -2.70 -22.35
CA ILE A 539 5.43 -3.13 -21.74
C ILE A 539 4.56 -3.88 -22.75
N LEU A 540 4.59 -3.50 -24.02
CA LEU A 540 3.79 -4.15 -25.06
C LEU A 540 4.34 -5.53 -25.43
N LEU A 541 5.65 -5.64 -25.67
CA LEU A 541 6.30 -6.88 -26.09
C LEU A 541 6.60 -7.84 -24.94
N GLY A 542 6.83 -7.32 -23.73
CA GLY A 542 7.38 -8.07 -22.60
C GLY A 542 8.88 -8.31 -22.76
N PHE A 543 9.58 -8.42 -21.66
CA PHE A 543 10.95 -8.92 -21.63
C PHE A 543 10.99 -10.13 -20.72
N LYS A 544 11.50 -11.26 -21.19
CA LYS A 544 11.82 -12.37 -20.30
C LYS A 544 12.98 -11.93 -19.42
N ALA A 545 12.82 -12.09 -18.12
CA ALA A 545 13.80 -11.61 -17.15
C ALA A 545 15.10 -12.40 -17.24
N GLN A 546 16.18 -11.72 -17.03
CA GLN A 546 17.48 -12.28 -16.72
C GLN A 546 18.00 -11.54 -15.48
N PRO A 547 18.55 -12.16 -14.50
CA PRO A 547 19.05 -13.54 -14.34
C PRO A 547 17.98 -14.55 -13.90
N THR A 548 18.38 -15.84 -13.82
CA THR A 548 17.57 -16.89 -13.17
C THR A 548 17.42 -16.58 -11.68
N VAL A 549 16.21 -16.67 -11.14
CA VAL A 549 15.92 -16.40 -9.75
C VAL A 549 14.97 -17.45 -9.18
N LEU A 550 15.35 -18.07 -8.07
CA LEU A 550 14.48 -18.93 -7.27
C LEU A 550 14.03 -18.17 -6.03
N ASN A 551 12.73 -18.00 -5.86
CA ASN A 551 12.12 -17.28 -4.74
C ASN A 551 11.28 -18.21 -3.89
N ILE A 552 11.56 -18.28 -2.59
CA ILE A 552 10.72 -18.94 -1.60
C ILE A 552 9.93 -17.83 -0.89
N LEU A 553 8.62 -17.76 -1.13
CA LEU A 553 7.78 -16.63 -0.75
C LEU A 553 7.34 -16.74 0.73
N ASP A 554 7.23 -15.61 1.38
CA ASP A 554 6.60 -15.47 2.70
C ASP A 554 5.06 -15.44 2.53
N VAL A 555 4.45 -16.61 2.43
CA VAL A 555 2.98 -16.75 2.30
C VAL A 555 2.29 -17.05 3.63
N GLY A 556 3.00 -16.92 4.75
CA GLY A 556 2.53 -17.31 6.06
C GLY A 556 2.69 -18.82 6.29
N GLN A 557 1.70 -19.45 6.94
CA GLN A 557 1.71 -20.90 7.06
C GLN A 557 1.33 -21.50 5.72
N GLY A 558 2.28 -22.16 5.07
CA GLY A 558 2.13 -22.73 3.73
C GLY A 558 3.41 -22.60 2.90
N GLN A 559 3.40 -23.12 1.70
CA GLN A 559 4.51 -23.10 0.78
C GLN A 559 4.12 -22.46 -0.55
N ALA A 560 4.98 -21.58 -1.05
CA ALA A 560 4.92 -21.07 -2.42
C ALA A 560 6.34 -20.74 -2.89
N ILE A 561 6.77 -21.36 -3.97
CA ILE A 561 8.11 -21.19 -4.53
C ILE A 561 7.97 -20.82 -6.00
N PHE A 562 8.65 -19.77 -6.41
CA PHE A 562 8.63 -19.31 -7.79
C PHE A 562 10.03 -19.28 -8.37
N LEU A 563 10.22 -20.05 -9.42
CA LEU A 563 11.43 -20.07 -10.23
C LEU A 563 11.18 -19.31 -11.53
N GLN A 564 11.97 -18.28 -11.74
CA GLN A 564 12.02 -17.53 -12.99
C GLN A 564 13.31 -17.87 -13.72
N HIS A 565 13.19 -18.50 -14.88
CA HIS A 565 14.28 -18.85 -15.78
C HIS A 565 14.00 -18.26 -17.17
N PRO A 566 15.01 -17.92 -17.98
CA PRO A 566 14.78 -17.34 -19.32
C PRO A 566 13.90 -18.20 -20.24
N GLU A 567 13.95 -19.51 -20.09
CA GLU A 567 13.22 -20.48 -20.91
C GLU A 567 11.93 -20.98 -20.22
N GLN A 568 11.82 -20.88 -18.87
CA GLN A 568 10.76 -21.51 -18.10
C GLN A 568 10.39 -20.70 -16.87
N THR A 569 9.12 -20.57 -16.63
CA THR A 569 8.57 -20.13 -15.33
C THR A 569 7.95 -21.32 -14.62
N LEU A 570 8.42 -21.62 -13.42
CA LEU A 570 7.89 -22.72 -12.61
C LEU A 570 7.39 -22.19 -11.29
N MET A 571 6.17 -22.56 -10.94
CA MET A 571 5.61 -22.35 -9.59
C MET A 571 5.47 -23.69 -8.90
N ILE A 572 6.09 -23.84 -7.73
CA ILE A 572 5.94 -25.02 -6.87
C ILE A 572 5.16 -24.60 -5.66
N ASP A 573 3.97 -25.14 -5.51
CA ASP A 573 2.92 -24.74 -4.57
C ASP A 573 2.52 -23.25 -4.71
N THR A 574 1.41 -22.90 -4.17
CA THR A 574 0.81 -21.57 -4.32
C THR A 574 0.53 -20.89 -3.00
N GLY A 575 0.72 -21.62 -1.89
CA GLY A 575 0.25 -21.19 -0.59
C GLY A 575 -1.27 -21.17 -0.49
N GLY A 576 -1.77 -20.68 0.61
CA GLY A 576 -3.19 -20.50 0.82
C GLY A 576 -3.48 -20.11 2.27
N SER A 577 -4.57 -19.39 2.48
CA SER A 577 -5.07 -19.07 3.82
C SER A 577 -6.08 -20.13 4.27
N TYR A 578 -6.36 -20.17 5.56
CA TYR A 578 -7.41 -21.06 6.10
C TYR A 578 -8.77 -20.85 5.40
N ASP A 579 -9.07 -19.61 5.00
CA ASP A 579 -10.30 -19.24 4.30
C ASP A 579 -9.98 -18.18 3.23
N GLU A 580 -9.72 -18.65 2.00
CA GLU A 580 -9.39 -17.80 0.85
C GLU A 580 -10.53 -16.84 0.43
N THR A 581 -11.74 -17.06 0.91
CA THR A 581 -12.86 -16.14 0.65
C THR A 581 -12.80 -14.89 1.52
N LYS A 582 -12.26 -15.01 2.74
CA LYS A 582 -12.09 -13.88 3.67
C LYS A 582 -10.76 -13.17 3.49
N PHE A 583 -9.71 -13.93 3.27
CA PHE A 583 -8.38 -13.39 3.03
C PHE A 583 -7.65 -14.27 2.01
N SER A 584 -7.52 -13.79 0.79
CA SER A 584 -6.85 -14.54 -0.27
C SER A 584 -5.35 -14.25 -0.31
N ILE A 585 -4.53 -15.27 -0.03
CA ILE A 585 -3.08 -15.24 -0.25
C ILE A 585 -2.79 -15.05 -1.75
N GLY A 586 -3.57 -15.72 -2.62
CA GLY A 586 -3.44 -15.57 -4.06
C GLY A 586 -3.56 -14.12 -4.51
N GLU A 587 -4.67 -13.45 -4.17
CA GLU A 587 -4.93 -12.08 -4.64
C GLU A 587 -4.06 -11.02 -3.97
N ARG A 588 -3.68 -11.22 -2.71
CA ARG A 588 -2.99 -10.20 -1.92
C ARG A 588 -1.48 -10.33 -1.85
N VAL A 589 -0.95 -11.52 -2.15
CA VAL A 589 0.48 -11.82 -2.00
C VAL A 589 1.08 -12.35 -3.30
N VAL A 590 0.59 -13.50 -3.80
CA VAL A 590 1.23 -14.22 -4.91
C VAL A 590 1.03 -13.51 -6.25
N ILE A 591 -0.21 -13.14 -6.59
CA ILE A 591 -0.50 -12.45 -7.86
C ILE A 591 0.22 -11.09 -7.97
N PRO A 592 0.21 -10.22 -6.93
CA PRO A 592 0.99 -8.99 -6.95
C PRO A 592 2.50 -9.22 -7.13
N PHE A 593 3.05 -10.25 -6.50
CA PHE A 593 4.44 -10.63 -6.66
C PHE A 593 4.74 -11.03 -8.11
N LEU A 594 3.99 -11.97 -8.68
CA LEU A 594 4.18 -12.44 -10.05
C LEU A 594 4.08 -11.29 -11.07
N ARG A 595 3.11 -10.39 -10.90
CA ARG A 595 2.97 -9.20 -11.75
C ARG A 595 4.19 -8.28 -11.67
N GLN A 596 4.75 -8.09 -10.48
CA GLN A 596 5.93 -7.26 -10.29
C GLN A 596 7.18 -7.90 -10.89
N GLN A 597 7.26 -9.24 -10.93
CA GLN A 597 8.30 -9.96 -11.63
C GLN A 597 8.14 -9.92 -13.17
N GLY A 598 7.05 -9.35 -13.67
CA GLY A 598 6.76 -9.25 -15.09
C GLY A 598 6.14 -10.52 -15.70
N VAL A 599 5.69 -11.46 -14.87
CA VAL A 599 5.05 -12.70 -15.31
C VAL A 599 3.73 -12.40 -16.00
N ARG A 600 3.53 -12.92 -17.20
CA ARG A 600 2.29 -12.82 -17.99
C ARG A 600 1.55 -14.13 -18.09
N GLU A 601 2.31 -15.21 -18.11
CA GLU A 601 1.86 -16.60 -18.15
C GLU A 601 2.78 -17.44 -17.27
N LEU A 602 2.30 -18.58 -16.80
CA LEU A 602 3.07 -19.56 -16.08
C LEU A 602 3.21 -20.79 -16.98
N ASP A 603 4.44 -21.14 -17.30
CA ASP A 603 4.67 -22.32 -18.14
C ASP A 603 4.33 -23.60 -17.35
N HIS A 604 4.66 -23.66 -16.06
CA HIS A 604 4.45 -24.86 -15.25
C HIS A 604 4.05 -24.51 -13.81
N VAL A 605 3.01 -25.15 -13.31
CA VAL A 605 2.61 -25.12 -11.89
C VAL A 605 2.61 -26.55 -11.35
N MET A 606 3.42 -26.81 -10.34
CA MET A 606 3.50 -28.08 -9.64
C MET A 606 2.97 -27.92 -8.21
N LEU A 607 1.86 -28.55 -7.91
CA LEU A 607 1.30 -28.61 -6.55
C LEU A 607 1.81 -29.88 -5.88
N SER A 608 2.58 -29.73 -4.81
CA SER A 608 3.14 -30.88 -4.08
C SER A 608 2.05 -31.83 -3.61
N HIS A 609 0.96 -31.28 -3.12
CA HIS A 609 -0.30 -31.94 -2.77
C HIS A 609 -1.43 -30.89 -2.68
N LEU A 610 -2.67 -31.32 -2.45
CA LEU A 610 -3.84 -30.45 -2.56
C LEU A 610 -4.38 -29.93 -1.21
N ASP A 611 -3.54 -29.85 -0.17
CA ASP A 611 -3.93 -29.20 1.07
C ASP A 611 -3.98 -27.67 0.91
N GLN A 612 -4.80 -27.04 1.75
CA GLN A 612 -5.17 -25.64 1.62
C GLN A 612 -3.96 -24.68 1.64
N ASP A 613 -2.95 -25.00 2.44
CA ASP A 613 -1.74 -24.17 2.58
C ASP A 613 -0.69 -24.39 1.47
N HIS A 614 -0.94 -25.31 0.54
CA HIS A 614 -0.14 -25.53 -0.68
C HIS A 614 -0.88 -25.15 -1.95
N SER A 615 -2.17 -25.47 -2.04
CA SER A 615 -2.98 -25.31 -3.25
C SER A 615 -4.09 -24.26 -3.13
N GLY A 616 -4.34 -23.71 -1.93
CA GLY A 616 -5.49 -22.84 -1.69
C GLY A 616 -5.56 -21.59 -2.57
N ALA A 617 -4.41 -21.00 -2.92
CA ALA A 617 -4.36 -19.84 -3.79
C ALA A 617 -4.41 -20.19 -5.30
N PHE A 618 -4.26 -21.46 -5.69
CA PHE A 618 -4.22 -21.89 -7.09
C PHE A 618 -5.44 -21.43 -7.92
N PRO A 619 -6.71 -21.56 -7.47
CA PRO A 619 -7.86 -21.10 -8.26
C PRO A 619 -7.80 -19.63 -8.64
N LYS A 620 -7.29 -18.78 -7.74
CA LYS A 620 -7.12 -17.34 -7.99
C LYS A 620 -6.01 -17.06 -8.98
N ILE A 621 -4.90 -17.80 -8.89
CA ILE A 621 -3.75 -17.70 -9.80
C ILE A 621 -4.15 -18.16 -11.20
N GLN A 622 -4.87 -19.29 -11.33
CA GLN A 622 -5.38 -19.82 -12.59
C GLN A 622 -6.35 -18.85 -13.30
N ASN A 623 -7.08 -18.06 -12.53
CA ASN A 623 -7.96 -17.02 -13.09
C ASN A 623 -7.18 -15.76 -13.52
N ALA A 624 -6.03 -15.50 -12.91
CA ALA A 624 -5.23 -14.30 -13.17
C ALA A 624 -4.18 -14.47 -14.27
N PHE A 625 -3.72 -15.69 -14.51
CA PHE A 625 -2.66 -16.04 -15.46
C PHE A 625 -3.07 -17.24 -16.33
N ALA A 626 -2.63 -17.25 -17.58
CA ALA A 626 -2.62 -18.46 -18.38
C ALA A 626 -1.56 -19.42 -17.81
N ILE A 627 -1.89 -20.71 -17.70
CA ILE A 627 -0.98 -21.74 -17.21
C ILE A 627 -0.90 -22.82 -18.28
N GLU A 628 0.31 -23.16 -18.73
CA GLU A 628 0.50 -24.13 -19.79
C GLU A 628 0.38 -25.57 -19.27
N GLN A 629 1.02 -25.87 -18.13
CA GLN A 629 0.98 -27.21 -17.53
C GLN A 629 0.72 -27.13 -16.04
N VAL A 630 -0.14 -28.01 -15.53
CA VAL A 630 -0.42 -28.19 -14.09
C VAL A 630 -0.15 -29.63 -13.70
N GLN A 631 0.59 -29.81 -12.61
CA GLN A 631 0.82 -31.13 -12.01
C GLN A 631 0.50 -31.15 -10.54
N SER A 632 0.02 -32.31 -10.06
CA SER A 632 -0.15 -32.59 -8.62
C SER A 632 -0.08 -34.10 -8.36
N ASN A 633 0.02 -34.48 -7.09
CA ASN A 633 0.01 -35.88 -6.67
C ASN A 633 -1.36 -36.54 -6.86
N GLU A 634 -2.44 -35.77 -6.93
CA GLU A 634 -3.79 -36.28 -7.15
C GLU A 634 -4.64 -35.34 -8.04
N TYR A 635 -5.69 -35.89 -8.63
CA TYR A 635 -6.72 -35.10 -9.31
C TYR A 635 -7.92 -34.87 -8.39
N ARG A 636 -8.30 -33.60 -8.23
CA ARG A 636 -9.46 -33.21 -7.43
C ARG A 636 -10.38 -32.31 -8.27
N SER A 637 -11.59 -32.75 -8.57
CA SER A 637 -12.55 -32.05 -9.43
C SER A 637 -12.91 -30.64 -8.91
N THR A 638 -12.87 -30.44 -7.60
CA THR A 638 -13.12 -29.14 -6.96
C THR A 638 -12.09 -28.07 -7.33
N MET A 639 -10.89 -28.45 -7.76
CA MET A 639 -9.82 -27.54 -8.18
C MET A 639 -10.02 -27.01 -9.61
N GLN A 640 -10.99 -27.58 -10.37
CA GLN A 640 -11.31 -27.17 -11.73
C GLN A 640 -10.09 -27.08 -12.65
N PHE A 641 -9.19 -28.08 -12.56
CA PHE A 641 -8.04 -28.18 -13.45
C PHE A 641 -8.52 -28.16 -14.90
N LYS A 642 -7.83 -27.40 -15.75
CA LYS A 642 -8.07 -27.39 -17.19
C LYS A 642 -7.46 -28.67 -17.82
N ASP A 643 -7.66 -28.85 -19.11
CA ASP A 643 -7.21 -30.04 -19.86
C ASP A 643 -5.68 -30.28 -19.87
N ASN A 644 -4.92 -29.36 -19.27
CA ASN A 644 -3.46 -29.39 -19.16
C ASN A 644 -2.94 -30.02 -17.86
N PHE A 645 -3.79 -30.74 -17.12
CA PHE A 645 -3.39 -31.43 -15.90
C PHE A 645 -2.73 -32.78 -16.18
N SER A 646 -1.69 -33.09 -15.38
CA SER A 646 -1.06 -34.41 -15.34
C SER A 646 -0.63 -34.76 -13.90
N LEU A 647 -0.53 -36.06 -13.62
CA LEU A 647 -0.01 -36.49 -12.33
C LEU A 647 1.50 -36.30 -12.23
N CYS A 648 1.92 -35.84 -11.09
CA CYS A 648 3.32 -35.77 -10.68
C CYS A 648 3.81 -37.20 -10.32
N GLN A 649 4.86 -37.67 -10.96
CA GLN A 649 5.37 -39.03 -10.78
C GLN A 649 6.89 -39.05 -10.79
N GLN A 650 7.47 -39.91 -9.98
CA GLN A 650 8.91 -40.17 -9.95
C GLN A 650 9.47 -40.45 -11.36
N GLY A 651 10.65 -39.86 -11.64
CA GLY A 651 11.35 -40.02 -12.92
C GLY A 651 10.98 -39.00 -13.99
N GLN A 652 9.94 -38.18 -13.78
CA GLN A 652 9.68 -37.06 -14.66
C GLN A 652 10.83 -36.03 -14.54
N GLN A 653 11.29 -35.52 -15.66
CA GLN A 653 12.40 -34.56 -15.70
C GLN A 653 12.28 -33.58 -16.86
N TRP A 654 12.75 -32.36 -16.63
CA TRP A 654 12.85 -31.28 -17.64
C TRP A 654 14.26 -30.68 -17.57
N THR A 655 14.85 -30.45 -18.72
CA THR A 655 16.22 -29.93 -18.84
C THR A 655 16.21 -28.67 -19.68
N TYR A 656 16.72 -27.59 -19.10
CA TYR A 656 16.87 -26.27 -19.71
C TYR A 656 18.35 -25.85 -19.64
N THR A 657 18.65 -24.68 -20.18
CA THR A 657 20.02 -24.16 -20.11
C THR A 657 20.43 -23.90 -18.66
N ASN A 658 21.39 -24.61 -18.14
CA ASN A 658 21.90 -24.55 -16.76
C ASN A 658 20.87 -24.91 -15.66
N LEU A 659 19.75 -25.55 -16.00
CA LEU A 659 18.74 -25.97 -15.05
C LEU A 659 18.20 -27.36 -15.41
N LYS A 660 18.18 -28.26 -14.42
CA LYS A 660 17.48 -29.54 -14.49
C LYS A 660 16.47 -29.63 -13.35
N ILE A 661 15.24 -30.02 -13.68
CA ILE A 661 14.13 -30.23 -12.76
C ILE A 661 13.81 -31.71 -12.77
N GLU A 662 13.74 -32.35 -11.61
CA GLU A 662 13.44 -33.77 -11.47
C GLU A 662 12.40 -33.99 -10.38
N VAL A 663 11.47 -34.92 -10.63
CA VAL A 663 10.52 -35.38 -9.61
C VAL A 663 11.07 -36.67 -9.01
N LEU A 664 11.36 -36.67 -7.71
CA LEU A 664 11.92 -37.79 -6.98
C LEU A 664 10.87 -38.67 -6.28
N SER A 665 9.69 -38.11 -6.01
CA SER A 665 8.54 -38.74 -5.35
C SER A 665 7.26 -38.04 -5.80
N PRO A 666 6.06 -38.68 -5.81
CA PRO A 666 5.76 -40.06 -5.42
C PRO A 666 6.05 -41.09 -6.54
N ARG A 667 6.15 -42.38 -6.17
CA ARG A 667 6.17 -43.47 -7.15
C ARG A 667 4.76 -43.69 -7.71
N THR A 668 4.67 -44.30 -8.88
CA THR A 668 3.38 -44.69 -9.49
C THR A 668 2.59 -45.64 -8.59
N GLU A 669 3.28 -46.52 -7.88
CA GLU A 669 2.70 -47.49 -6.95
C GLU A 669 2.09 -46.79 -5.71
N ASP A 670 2.75 -45.73 -5.18
CA ASP A 670 2.29 -44.97 -4.03
C ASP A 670 1.01 -44.19 -4.35
N LEU A 671 0.88 -43.67 -5.60
CA LEU A 671 -0.34 -42.98 -6.06
C LEU A 671 -1.54 -43.91 -6.24
N ALA A 672 -1.30 -45.19 -6.51
CA ALA A 672 -2.37 -46.19 -6.66
C ALA A 672 -2.96 -46.65 -5.29
N LEU A 673 -2.22 -46.43 -4.22
CA LEU A 673 -2.67 -46.74 -2.86
C LEU A 673 -3.56 -45.60 -2.38
N ALA A 674 -4.87 -45.76 -2.44
CA ALA A 674 -5.87 -44.83 -1.92
C ALA A 674 -5.83 -44.69 -0.39
N ASN A 675 -4.69 -44.36 0.17
CA ASN A 675 -4.48 -44.16 1.60
C ASN A 675 -4.58 -42.67 1.95
N ASN A 676 -5.16 -42.38 3.13
CA ASN A 676 -5.28 -41.01 3.71
C ASN A 676 -3.94 -40.30 4.02
N GLN A 677 -2.85 -40.65 3.36
CA GLN A 677 -1.49 -40.13 3.62
C GLN A 677 -1.05 -39.14 2.53
N GLN A 678 -1.87 -38.13 2.27
CA GLN A 678 -1.59 -37.13 1.20
C GLN A 678 -0.22 -36.45 1.35
N ASN A 679 0.21 -36.19 2.60
CA ASN A 679 1.49 -35.54 2.87
C ASN A 679 2.68 -36.42 2.43
N GLU A 680 2.67 -37.71 2.75
CA GLU A 680 3.74 -38.65 2.34
C GLU A 680 3.78 -38.87 0.81
N GLN A 681 2.69 -38.59 0.12
CA GLN A 681 2.60 -38.63 -1.34
C GLN A 681 2.90 -37.29 -2.00
N SER A 682 3.46 -36.31 -1.29
CA SER A 682 3.86 -35.02 -1.85
C SER A 682 4.84 -35.19 -3.01
N CYS A 683 4.68 -34.36 -4.04
CA CYS A 683 5.66 -34.23 -5.11
C CYS A 683 6.96 -33.66 -4.53
N VAL A 684 7.98 -34.46 -4.45
CA VAL A 684 9.34 -34.04 -4.07
C VAL A 684 10.11 -33.62 -5.31
N ILE A 685 10.51 -32.36 -5.35
CA ILE A 685 11.12 -31.75 -6.53
C ILE A 685 12.60 -31.46 -6.25
N TYR A 686 13.43 -31.87 -7.18
CA TYR A 686 14.88 -31.65 -7.14
C TYR A 686 15.31 -30.76 -8.28
N LEU A 687 15.93 -29.61 -7.93
CA LEU A 687 16.44 -28.66 -8.89
C LEU A 687 17.98 -28.69 -8.88
N THR A 688 18.59 -28.81 -10.06
CA THR A 688 20.04 -28.74 -10.24
C THR A 688 20.39 -27.58 -11.15
N PHE A 689 21.16 -26.62 -10.62
CA PHE A 689 21.70 -25.48 -11.37
C PHE A 689 23.16 -25.75 -11.74
N SER A 690 23.45 -25.91 -13.01
CA SER A 690 24.83 -26.17 -13.48
C SER A 690 25.72 -24.95 -13.23
N ASN A 691 26.96 -25.20 -12.77
CA ASN A 691 27.96 -24.15 -12.50
C ASN A 691 27.57 -23.08 -11.48
N ALA A 692 26.65 -23.38 -10.57
CA ALA A 692 26.19 -22.45 -9.53
C ALA A 692 26.97 -22.65 -8.22
N GLN A 693 27.54 -21.59 -7.65
CA GLN A 693 28.28 -21.63 -6.37
C GLN A 693 27.76 -20.52 -5.45
N PRO A 694 27.56 -20.74 -4.13
CA PRO A 694 27.82 -22.01 -3.39
C PRO A 694 26.64 -22.99 -3.39
N TYR A 695 25.49 -22.65 -4.02
CA TYR A 695 24.26 -23.45 -3.98
C TYR A 695 23.91 -23.97 -5.38
N GLN A 696 24.05 -25.25 -5.58
CA GLN A 696 23.80 -25.93 -6.87
C GLN A 696 22.55 -26.81 -6.82
N HIS A 697 22.34 -27.52 -5.70
CA HIS A 697 21.34 -28.57 -5.55
C HIS A 697 20.28 -28.17 -4.54
N PHE A 698 19.02 -28.11 -4.98
CA PHE A 698 17.88 -27.74 -4.14
C PHE A 698 16.92 -28.91 -4.06
N LEU A 699 16.55 -29.33 -2.85
CA LEU A 699 15.53 -30.33 -2.60
C LEU A 699 14.33 -29.70 -1.93
N ILE A 700 13.16 -29.85 -2.55
CA ILE A 700 11.88 -29.28 -2.09
C ILE A 700 10.96 -30.46 -1.74
N MET A 701 10.66 -30.58 -0.45
CA MET A 701 10.01 -31.76 0.10
C MET A 701 8.46 -31.71 0.06
N GLY A 702 7.85 -30.53 -0.19
CA GLY A 702 6.41 -30.34 0.08
C GLY A 702 6.12 -30.62 1.55
N ASP A 703 5.11 -31.47 1.84
CA ASP A 703 4.80 -31.91 3.20
C ASP A 703 5.24 -33.36 3.49
N ALA A 704 6.13 -33.91 2.63
CA ALA A 704 6.69 -35.23 2.83
C ALA A 704 7.37 -35.37 4.20
N GLY A 705 7.11 -36.46 4.86
CA GLY A 705 7.65 -36.80 6.17
C GLY A 705 8.68 -37.93 6.13
N TRP A 706 8.85 -38.57 7.27
CA TRP A 706 9.93 -39.58 7.49
C TRP A 706 9.88 -40.79 6.55
N GLU A 707 8.68 -41.23 6.15
CA GLU A 707 8.54 -42.37 5.25
C GLU A 707 9.14 -42.08 3.88
N THR A 708 8.79 -40.93 3.35
CA THR A 708 9.31 -40.45 2.04
C THR A 708 10.80 -40.18 2.13
N GLU A 709 11.28 -39.54 3.20
CA GLU A 709 12.72 -39.31 3.43
C GLU A 709 13.52 -40.63 3.43
N TYR A 710 13.01 -41.66 4.08
CA TYR A 710 13.65 -42.97 4.11
C TYR A 710 13.68 -43.60 2.71
N LYS A 711 12.57 -43.54 1.97
CA LYS A 711 12.50 -44.05 0.58
C LYS A 711 13.49 -43.31 -0.31
N LEU A 712 13.64 -42.00 -0.16
CA LEU A 712 14.61 -41.20 -0.94
C LEU A 712 16.06 -41.63 -0.66
N LEU A 713 16.44 -41.82 0.60
CA LEU A 713 17.79 -42.27 0.93
C LEU A 713 18.12 -43.68 0.38
N GLN A 714 17.14 -44.57 0.32
CA GLN A 714 17.32 -45.89 -0.27
C GLN A 714 17.49 -45.82 -1.81
N GLN A 715 16.72 -44.94 -2.45
CA GLN A 715 16.69 -44.88 -3.92
C GLN A 715 17.80 -44.05 -4.50
N TYR A 716 18.19 -42.99 -3.79
CA TYR A 716 19.19 -42.04 -4.21
C TYR A 716 20.31 -41.87 -3.17
N PRO A 717 21.15 -42.94 -2.95
CA PRO A 717 22.17 -42.95 -1.90
C PRO A 717 23.23 -41.84 -2.09
N ASP A 718 23.44 -41.37 -3.31
CA ASP A 718 24.41 -40.32 -3.65
C ASP A 718 23.76 -38.95 -3.84
N LEU A 719 22.52 -38.73 -3.34
CA LEU A 719 21.78 -37.49 -3.48
C LEU A 719 22.53 -36.32 -2.79
N LYS A 720 22.94 -35.34 -3.59
CA LYS A 720 23.61 -34.13 -3.09
C LYS A 720 22.58 -33.03 -2.90
N VAL A 721 22.58 -32.39 -1.74
CA VAL A 721 21.66 -31.32 -1.41
C VAL A 721 22.43 -30.17 -0.78
N ASP A 722 22.43 -28.98 -1.44
CA ASP A 722 23.01 -27.77 -0.86
C ASP A 722 21.95 -27.00 -0.06
N VAL A 723 20.72 -26.93 -0.58
CA VAL A 723 19.59 -26.24 0.05
C VAL A 723 18.42 -27.21 0.19
N LEU A 724 17.96 -27.40 1.42
CA LEU A 724 16.79 -28.22 1.74
C LEU A 724 15.62 -27.33 2.14
N VAL A 725 14.55 -27.30 1.34
CA VAL A 725 13.27 -26.78 1.79
C VAL A 725 12.58 -27.89 2.57
N LEU A 726 12.47 -27.65 3.88
CA LEU A 726 12.07 -28.66 4.86
C LEU A 726 10.64 -29.13 4.62
N GLY A 727 10.42 -30.42 4.74
CA GLY A 727 9.10 -31.02 4.65
C GLY A 727 8.17 -30.54 5.78
N HIS A 728 6.89 -30.40 5.45
CA HIS A 728 5.81 -30.07 6.38
C HIS A 728 6.14 -28.86 7.26
N HIS A 729 6.65 -27.80 6.62
CA HIS A 729 7.00 -26.50 7.23
C HIS A 729 7.99 -26.59 8.40
N GLY A 730 8.71 -27.69 8.53
CA GLY A 730 9.58 -27.97 9.67
C GLY A 730 8.86 -28.63 10.85
N SER A 731 7.90 -29.51 10.59
CA SER A 731 7.24 -30.35 11.58
C SER A 731 8.24 -31.25 12.31
N LYS A 732 7.92 -31.66 13.53
CA LYS A 732 8.68 -32.67 14.27
C LYS A 732 8.69 -34.04 13.56
N HIS A 733 7.71 -34.33 12.72
CA HIS A 733 7.53 -35.58 11.97
C HIS A 733 8.17 -35.56 10.57
N SER A 734 8.95 -34.51 10.25
CA SER A 734 9.76 -34.42 9.04
C SER A 734 11.20 -34.12 9.40
N SER A 735 12.10 -34.21 8.43
CA SER A 735 13.52 -33.93 8.53
C SER A 735 14.18 -34.74 9.66
N ALA A 736 14.10 -36.07 9.50
CA ALA A 736 14.69 -37.03 10.44
C ALA A 736 16.19 -36.76 10.63
N TYR A 737 16.70 -37.09 11.81
CA TYR A 737 18.12 -36.89 12.12
C TYR A 737 19.05 -37.56 11.10
N ASP A 738 18.77 -38.81 10.74
CA ASP A 738 19.57 -39.59 9.79
C ASP A 738 19.52 -39.01 8.39
N PHE A 739 18.33 -38.56 7.96
CA PHE A 739 18.16 -37.85 6.68
C PHE A 739 19.02 -36.58 6.62
N LEU A 740 18.97 -35.75 7.64
CA LEU A 740 19.78 -34.53 7.73
C LEU A 740 21.29 -34.85 7.85
N ALA A 741 21.66 -35.90 8.59
CA ALA A 741 23.06 -36.29 8.82
C ALA A 741 23.73 -36.86 7.53
N ILE A 742 22.96 -37.55 6.69
CA ILE A 742 23.43 -38.10 5.41
C ILE A 742 23.54 -36.99 4.36
N LEU A 743 22.46 -36.18 4.16
CA LEU A 743 22.43 -35.14 3.16
C LEU A 743 23.31 -33.92 3.50
N ARG A 744 23.43 -33.57 4.76
CA ARG A 744 24.21 -32.40 5.28
C ARG A 744 24.03 -31.15 4.43
N PRO A 745 22.83 -30.64 4.25
CA PRO A 745 22.62 -29.47 3.45
C PRO A 745 23.38 -28.26 4.04
N LYS A 746 23.88 -27.40 3.17
CA LYS A 746 24.54 -26.14 3.55
C LYS A 746 23.55 -25.15 4.17
N LEU A 747 22.27 -25.28 3.83
CA LEU A 747 21.19 -24.42 4.29
C LEU A 747 19.86 -25.18 4.32
N ALA A 748 19.14 -25.08 5.43
CA ALA A 748 17.77 -25.54 5.57
C ALA A 748 16.81 -24.33 5.58
N ILE A 749 15.66 -24.44 4.92
CA ILE A 749 14.65 -23.39 4.84
C ILE A 749 13.31 -23.94 5.29
N ALA A 750 12.69 -23.25 6.27
CA ALA A 750 11.31 -23.53 6.71
C ALA A 750 10.38 -22.43 6.16
N SER A 751 9.40 -22.84 5.34
CA SER A 751 8.32 -21.97 4.92
C SER A 751 7.20 -22.03 5.96
N ALA A 752 7.18 -21.11 6.93
CA ALA A 752 6.28 -21.11 8.08
C ALA A 752 5.68 -19.72 8.35
N GLY A 753 4.55 -19.67 9.03
CA GLY A 753 3.87 -18.43 9.36
C GLY A 753 4.30 -17.82 10.69
N PHE A 754 4.23 -16.50 10.79
CA PHE A 754 4.45 -15.80 12.06
C PHE A 754 3.37 -16.17 13.08
N ASP A 755 3.80 -16.52 14.29
CA ASP A 755 2.91 -16.91 15.40
C ASP A 755 1.92 -18.02 15.00
N ASN A 756 2.41 -19.01 14.21
CA ASN A 756 1.56 -20.07 13.70
C ASN A 756 1.14 -21.04 14.81
N ARG A 757 -0.10 -21.51 14.71
CA ARG A 757 -0.73 -22.38 15.73
C ARG A 757 -0.06 -23.75 15.91
N TYR A 758 0.75 -24.18 14.93
CA TYR A 758 1.43 -25.47 14.93
C TYR A 758 2.80 -25.41 15.60
N GLY A 759 3.33 -24.21 15.85
CA GLY A 759 4.68 -24.00 16.38
C GLY A 759 5.80 -24.41 15.42
N HIS A 760 5.55 -24.33 14.11
CA HIS A 760 6.56 -24.62 13.08
C HIS A 760 7.50 -23.43 12.84
N PRO A 761 8.81 -23.69 12.57
CA PRO A 761 9.51 -24.97 12.71
C PRO A 761 9.59 -25.42 14.16
N SER A 762 9.36 -26.73 14.40
CA SER A 762 9.29 -27.31 15.75
C SER A 762 10.64 -27.22 16.50
N LEU A 763 10.59 -27.15 17.83
CA LEU A 763 11.80 -27.07 18.65
C LEU A 763 12.71 -28.31 18.47
N GLU A 764 12.10 -29.49 18.31
CA GLU A 764 12.81 -30.73 18.05
C GLU A 764 13.60 -30.70 16.75
N LEU A 765 13.00 -30.14 15.68
CA LEU A 765 13.70 -29.97 14.42
C LEU A 765 14.82 -28.97 14.56
N GLN A 766 14.59 -27.82 15.18
CA GLN A 766 15.63 -26.81 15.40
C GLN A 766 16.82 -27.38 16.16
N GLN A 767 16.57 -28.27 17.15
CA GLN A 767 17.63 -28.97 17.88
C GLN A 767 18.41 -29.93 16.99
N ARG A 768 17.74 -30.71 16.10
CA ARG A 768 18.42 -31.60 15.12
C ARG A 768 19.36 -30.81 14.22
N LEU A 769 18.86 -29.72 13.64
CA LEU A 769 19.65 -28.85 12.75
C LEU A 769 20.85 -28.22 13.49
N LYS A 770 20.64 -27.76 14.73
CA LYS A 770 21.69 -27.20 15.57
C LYS A 770 22.76 -28.24 15.90
N THR A 771 22.39 -29.47 16.25
CA THR A 771 23.32 -30.57 16.53
C THR A 771 24.18 -30.90 15.32
N LEU A 772 23.61 -30.83 14.12
CA LEU A 772 24.31 -31.11 12.86
C LEU A 772 25.02 -29.89 12.27
N ASN A 773 24.97 -28.73 12.94
CA ASN A 773 25.50 -27.45 12.48
C ASN A 773 24.93 -27.03 11.11
N ILE A 774 23.65 -27.31 10.85
CA ILE A 774 22.96 -26.91 9.62
C ILE A 774 22.25 -25.56 9.88
N PRO A 775 22.61 -24.48 9.15
CA PRO A 775 21.94 -23.19 9.26
C PRO A 775 20.46 -23.30 8.86
N LEU A 776 19.59 -22.64 9.64
CA LEU A 776 18.15 -22.56 9.37
C LEU A 776 17.74 -21.13 9.03
N LEU A 777 17.09 -20.93 7.90
CA LEU A 777 16.33 -19.73 7.58
C LEU A 777 14.82 -20.03 7.62
N THR A 778 14.04 -19.07 8.07
CA THR A 778 12.58 -19.15 8.03
C THR A 778 12.02 -17.98 7.22
N THR A 779 10.92 -18.20 6.50
CA THR A 779 10.21 -17.10 5.82
C THR A 779 9.68 -16.05 6.80
N VAL A 780 9.45 -16.42 8.06
CA VAL A 780 9.10 -15.49 9.15
C VAL A 780 10.20 -14.44 9.36
N ASN A 781 11.46 -14.89 9.48
CA ASN A 781 12.58 -14.03 9.84
C ASN A 781 13.26 -13.37 8.64
N ALA A 782 13.29 -14.07 7.51
CA ALA A 782 13.93 -13.60 6.29
C ALA A 782 12.97 -12.83 5.36
N GLY A 783 11.64 -13.07 5.48
CA GLY A 783 10.69 -12.72 4.43
C GLY A 783 10.88 -13.63 3.23
N THR A 784 10.57 -13.17 2.04
CA THR A 784 10.92 -13.89 0.81
C THR A 784 12.42 -14.10 0.74
N ILE A 785 12.82 -15.36 0.49
CA ILE A 785 14.20 -15.79 0.35
C ILE A 785 14.46 -15.98 -1.15
N SER A 786 15.39 -15.20 -1.71
CA SER A 786 15.68 -15.21 -3.13
C SER A 786 17.12 -15.66 -3.41
N PHE A 787 17.28 -16.65 -4.28
CA PHE A 787 18.54 -17.07 -4.82
C PHE A 787 18.66 -16.53 -6.25
N ILE A 788 19.61 -15.63 -6.46
CA ILE A 788 19.85 -14.97 -7.75
C ILE A 788 21.10 -15.59 -8.36
N PHE A 789 20.93 -16.22 -9.52
CA PHE A 789 21.98 -16.92 -10.26
C PHE A 789 22.54 -15.98 -11.33
N ASP A 790 23.76 -15.49 -11.13
CA ASP A 790 24.42 -14.58 -12.05
C ASP A 790 25.87 -15.02 -12.28
N GLN A 791 26.22 -15.32 -13.54
CA GLN A 791 27.58 -15.71 -13.98
C GLN A 791 28.24 -16.80 -13.12
N GLY A 792 27.48 -17.81 -12.69
CA GLY A 792 27.96 -18.90 -11.85
C GLY A 792 28.05 -18.59 -10.36
N GLN A 793 27.74 -17.37 -9.93
CA GLN A 793 27.61 -17.00 -8.54
C GLN A 793 26.15 -16.98 -8.11
N VAL A 794 25.87 -17.43 -6.90
CA VAL A 794 24.54 -17.41 -6.31
C VAL A 794 24.50 -16.41 -5.15
N GLN A 795 23.70 -15.37 -5.29
CA GLN A 795 23.48 -14.41 -4.22
C GLN A 795 22.19 -14.74 -3.47
N LEU A 796 22.31 -14.93 -2.17
CA LEU A 796 21.17 -15.10 -1.27
C LEU A 796 20.70 -13.72 -0.80
N LYS A 797 19.42 -13.40 -1.04
CA LYS A 797 18.78 -12.18 -0.56
C LYS A 797 17.61 -12.52 0.36
N GLN A 798 17.47 -11.76 1.42
CA GLN A 798 16.36 -11.84 2.39
C GLN A 798 15.59 -10.53 2.36
N GLN A 799 14.29 -10.59 2.11
CA GLN A 799 13.47 -9.39 1.90
C GLN A 799 13.42 -8.50 3.15
N ARG A 800 13.36 -9.09 4.35
CA ARG A 800 13.30 -8.31 5.61
C ARG A 800 14.58 -7.55 5.91
N GLN A 801 15.72 -7.93 5.35
CA GLN A 801 16.98 -7.20 5.51
C GLN A 801 17.10 -5.99 4.58
N GLN A 802 16.29 -5.91 3.53
CA GLN A 802 16.38 -4.83 2.55
C GLN A 802 15.73 -3.54 3.03
N VAL A 803 14.78 -3.64 3.96
CA VAL A 803 13.97 -2.51 4.41
C VAL A 803 13.94 -2.45 5.93
N LYS A 804 14.31 -1.31 6.51
CA LYS A 804 14.49 -1.13 7.96
C LYS A 804 13.18 -1.22 8.77
N TRP A 805 12.02 -0.98 8.17
CA TRP A 805 10.74 -1.07 8.90
C TRP A 805 10.16 -2.47 8.99
N LEU A 806 10.67 -3.44 8.25
CA LEU A 806 10.24 -4.82 8.38
C LEU A 806 10.79 -5.43 9.68
N LEU A 807 9.93 -6.12 10.42
CA LEU A 807 10.28 -6.71 11.71
C LEU A 807 11.35 -7.78 11.50
N GLN A 808 12.50 -7.57 12.14
CA GLN A 808 13.55 -8.59 12.24
C GLN A 808 13.45 -9.21 13.63
N GLN A 809 13.13 -10.49 13.71
CA GLN A 809 13.23 -11.23 14.96
C GLN A 809 14.73 -11.54 15.21
N LYS A 810 15.20 -11.15 16.39
CA LYS A 810 16.58 -11.45 16.84
C LYS A 810 16.67 -12.87 17.40
#